data_51fc8877fafc376e5adbdc95288cc237
#
_entry.id   51fc8877fafc376e5adbdc95288cc237
#
_cell.length_a   1.000
_cell.length_b   1.000
_cell.length_c   1.000
_cell.angle_alpha   90.00
_cell.angle_beta   90.00
_cell.angle_gamma   90.00
#
_symmetry.space_group_name_H-M   'P 1'
#
loop_
_entity.id
_entity.type
_entity.pdbx_description
1 polymer ?
#
loop_
_entity_poly.entity_id
_entity_poly.type
_entity_poly.pdbx_seq_one_letter_code
_entity_poly.pdbx_strand_id
1 'polypeptide(L)'
;MPKGLDSIVIKGAREHNLKNIDLTLPRNRLIVVTGLSGSGKSSLAFDTIYAEGQRRYVESLSSYARQFLGQMEKPDVDYIEGLSPAISIDQKSTSRNPRSTVGTVTEVYDYLRLLFARIGTPHCYSCGREISSQSSEQIVDAILDLPEGARIQVLAPLVRGRKGEYAKLFEEVAKEGFARVRVDGETKELREKIVLDKKRKHTIEVVVDRLVMKPDVRKRLTDSVETTLRLSTGIVTVLVEEPGKKSEPRELTFSESFACVYCGLSFEELAPRLFSFNSPYGACPSCSGLGEKIEIDPWKVIPDRSKSIANGAIVPWSKSLGSGRFPSMNPYYLQQLERVLRKYKARMTTPIEDLSDEVLDVILYGTDREQAFEYTSKAGKSWEYRSTFEGVVNNLQRRYAETSSDYVKEDIEKYMSASTCPTCKGARLKPEALAVTIGGMNIDAVTRMSIENGEAFFRELRLTERQEKIAHQIVKEIRARIGFLANVGLNYLTLARSATTLSGGESQRIRLATQIGSALVGVLYILDEPSIGLHQRDNDRLLATLKTLRDLGNTLIVIEHDEDTMRTADVVVDIGPGAGAEGGEILTVGTLDEVLTHPLSETGAYLSGRKFIPIPKTRRKARGWLEVRKATVNNLSGIDVKFPIGVFTAVTGVSGSGKSTLVNQVLVRALNQHLHGQPAGGTYGTVKGADQLDKMVVIDQSPIGRTPRSNPATYTGTFDHIRELFSLVPESKMRGYAPGRFSFNVKGGRCEACEGDGIIKIEMHFLPDVYVPCEVCKGRRYNAQTLEVKYKGKTISDILEMRVDEANAFFSAIPRIHNKLRTICEVGLGYIKMGQPATTLSGGEAQRVKLATELSRRSTGRTFYVLDEPTTGLHFADIHKLLDVLQKLVQTGNSVLVIEHNLDVIKTADYLIDMGPEGGDKGGTIVGTGTPEELAKNRASYTGAYIRPVLVDGRSLGHNAPDVTEMARLESENFAVLDDLAKGERVAVEA
;
A
#
# COMPACT_ATOMS: atom_id res chain seq x y z
N MET A 1 -29.33 17.70 -33.86
CA MET A 1 -28.61 16.58 -33.31
C MET A 1 -29.52 15.36 -33.36
N PRO A 2 -29.10 14.17 -33.81
CA PRO A 2 -29.91 13.01 -33.68
C PRO A 2 -30.25 12.82 -32.22
N LYS A 3 -31.49 12.46 -31.88
CA LYS A 3 -31.88 12.09 -30.51
C LYS A 3 -30.91 11.01 -30.04
N GLY A 4 -30.00 11.35 -29.12
CA GLY A 4 -29.13 10.39 -28.51
C GLY A 4 -29.98 9.35 -27.80
N LEU A 5 -29.59 8.10 -27.83
CA LEU A 5 -30.23 7.03 -27.09
C LEU A 5 -30.24 7.43 -25.61
N ASP A 6 -31.42 7.64 -25.03
CA ASP A 6 -31.55 8.08 -23.63
C ASP A 6 -31.35 6.89 -22.63
N SER A 7 -31.07 5.69 -23.16
CA SER A 7 -30.93 4.47 -22.38
C SER A 7 -29.84 3.54 -22.92
N ILE A 8 -29.34 2.70 -22.05
CA ILE A 8 -28.48 1.55 -22.36
C ILE A 8 -29.42 0.33 -22.43
N VAL A 9 -29.49 -0.33 -23.59
CA VAL A 9 -30.33 -1.51 -23.81
C VAL A 9 -29.46 -2.73 -23.93
N ILE A 10 -29.66 -3.71 -23.05
CA ILE A 10 -28.93 -4.98 -23.00
C ILE A 10 -29.89 -6.10 -23.32
N LYS A 11 -29.51 -6.99 -24.23
CA LYS A 11 -30.31 -8.13 -24.65
C LYS A 11 -29.50 -9.41 -24.62
N GLY A 12 -30.07 -10.41 -23.94
CA GLY A 12 -29.54 -11.76 -23.93
C GLY A 12 -28.18 -11.90 -23.21
N ALA A 13 -27.98 -11.24 -22.06
CA ALA A 13 -26.73 -11.41 -21.29
C ALA A 13 -26.69 -12.75 -20.56
N ARG A 14 -25.62 -13.54 -20.83
CA ARG A 14 -25.44 -14.94 -20.35
C ARG A 14 -24.08 -15.17 -19.72
N GLU A 15 -23.33 -14.10 -19.42
CA GLU A 15 -21.98 -14.24 -18.86
C GLU A 15 -22.03 -14.90 -17.47
N HIS A 16 -21.18 -15.90 -17.24
CA HIS A 16 -21.08 -16.70 -16.01
C HIS A 16 -22.41 -17.32 -15.55
N ASN A 17 -23.06 -16.75 -14.53
CA ASN A 17 -24.32 -17.27 -13.96
C ASN A 17 -25.56 -16.48 -14.42
N LEU A 18 -25.40 -15.50 -15.33
CA LEU A 18 -26.53 -14.71 -15.83
C LEU A 18 -27.47 -15.57 -16.70
N LYS A 19 -28.76 -15.48 -16.46
CA LYS A 19 -29.81 -16.29 -17.10
C LYS A 19 -30.51 -15.55 -18.24
N ASN A 20 -29.77 -15.25 -19.31
CA ASN A 20 -30.32 -14.60 -20.50
C ASN A 20 -31.04 -13.28 -20.19
N ILE A 21 -30.35 -12.37 -19.53
CA ILE A 21 -30.93 -11.13 -19.01
C ILE A 21 -31.21 -10.12 -20.13
N ASP A 22 -32.42 -9.58 -20.13
CA ASP A 22 -32.82 -8.39 -20.85
C ASP A 22 -32.98 -7.21 -19.88
N LEU A 23 -32.30 -6.10 -20.15
CA LEU A 23 -32.24 -4.95 -19.23
C LEU A 23 -32.18 -3.63 -19.98
N THR A 24 -32.93 -2.62 -19.53
CA THR A 24 -32.86 -1.26 -20.04
C THR A 24 -32.54 -0.30 -18.89
N LEU A 25 -31.45 0.43 -18.98
CA LEU A 25 -30.95 1.37 -17.97
C LEU A 25 -30.98 2.79 -18.52
N PRO A 26 -31.49 3.78 -17.78
CA PRO A 26 -31.44 5.18 -18.19
C PRO A 26 -30.01 5.73 -18.14
N ARG A 27 -29.64 6.61 -19.08
CA ARG A 27 -28.35 7.33 -19.05
C ARG A 27 -28.44 8.56 -18.15
N ASN A 28 -27.24 9.04 -17.76
CA ASN A 28 -27.07 10.24 -16.90
C ASN A 28 -27.80 10.08 -15.54
N ARG A 29 -27.70 8.89 -14.97
CA ARG A 29 -28.30 8.50 -13.70
C ARG A 29 -27.30 7.75 -12.83
N LEU A 30 -27.55 7.78 -11.53
CA LEU A 30 -26.90 6.93 -10.56
C LEU A 30 -27.71 5.63 -10.43
N ILE A 31 -27.15 4.54 -10.92
CA ILE A 31 -27.77 3.21 -10.96
C ILE A 31 -27.03 2.33 -9.97
N VAL A 32 -27.74 1.78 -9.00
CA VAL A 32 -27.15 0.84 -8.04
C VAL A 32 -27.57 -0.58 -8.40
N VAL A 33 -26.59 -1.48 -8.53
CA VAL A 33 -26.80 -2.91 -8.75
C VAL A 33 -26.57 -3.64 -7.42
N THR A 34 -27.59 -4.26 -6.89
CA THR A 34 -27.59 -4.95 -5.59
C THR A 34 -28.03 -6.41 -5.70
N GLY A 35 -27.99 -7.13 -4.58
CA GLY A 35 -28.36 -8.55 -4.47
C GLY A 35 -27.35 -9.36 -3.66
N LEU A 36 -27.60 -10.63 -3.40
CA LEU A 36 -26.75 -11.51 -2.61
C LEU A 36 -25.31 -11.61 -3.16
N SER A 37 -24.32 -11.93 -2.30
CA SER A 37 -22.98 -12.26 -2.75
C SER A 37 -23.02 -13.47 -3.70
N GLY A 38 -22.42 -13.33 -4.90
CA GLY A 38 -22.47 -14.38 -5.93
C GLY A 38 -23.76 -14.41 -6.77
N SER A 39 -24.66 -13.42 -6.66
CA SER A 39 -25.90 -13.37 -7.46
C SER A 39 -25.68 -13.01 -8.94
N GLY A 40 -24.51 -12.51 -9.34
CA GLY A 40 -24.21 -12.13 -10.73
C GLY A 40 -24.02 -10.64 -10.97
N LYS A 41 -23.96 -9.80 -9.92
CA LYS A 41 -23.76 -8.34 -10.02
C LYS A 41 -22.51 -7.97 -10.82
N SER A 42 -21.37 -8.53 -10.46
CA SER A 42 -20.10 -8.26 -11.15
C SER A 42 -20.11 -8.80 -12.57
N SER A 43 -20.74 -9.96 -12.81
CA SER A 43 -20.91 -10.53 -14.15
C SER A 43 -21.71 -9.60 -15.07
N LEU A 44 -22.76 -8.93 -14.55
CA LEU A 44 -23.51 -7.96 -15.33
C LEU A 44 -22.71 -6.67 -15.54
N ALA A 45 -22.19 -6.06 -14.46
CA ALA A 45 -21.59 -4.73 -14.53
C ALA A 45 -20.20 -4.74 -15.18
N PHE A 46 -19.32 -5.66 -14.78
CA PHE A 46 -17.93 -5.70 -15.26
C PHE A 46 -17.75 -6.63 -16.45
N ASP A 47 -18.16 -7.90 -16.32
CA ASP A 47 -17.86 -8.91 -17.33
C ASP A 47 -18.77 -8.76 -18.56
N THR A 48 -19.89 -8.05 -18.48
CA THR A 48 -20.81 -7.79 -19.61
C THR A 48 -20.75 -6.33 -20.07
N ILE A 49 -21.20 -5.37 -19.24
CA ILE A 49 -21.38 -3.96 -19.67
C ILE A 49 -20.04 -3.27 -19.89
N TYR A 50 -19.13 -3.37 -18.91
CA TYR A 50 -17.80 -2.76 -19.01
C TYR A 50 -16.96 -3.43 -20.11
N ALA A 51 -16.92 -4.76 -20.14
CA ALA A 51 -16.16 -5.52 -21.12
C ALA A 51 -16.56 -5.16 -22.57
N GLU A 52 -17.86 -5.07 -22.86
CA GLU A 52 -18.35 -4.68 -24.19
C GLU A 52 -18.06 -3.19 -24.49
N GLY A 53 -18.21 -2.29 -23.47
CA GLY A 53 -17.87 -0.88 -23.64
C GLY A 53 -16.40 -0.67 -23.96
N GLN A 54 -15.52 -1.37 -23.26
CA GLN A 54 -14.07 -1.31 -23.47
C GLN A 54 -13.69 -1.95 -24.82
N ARG A 55 -14.30 -3.09 -25.18
CA ARG A 55 -14.06 -3.76 -26.47
C ARG A 55 -14.37 -2.81 -27.64
N ARG A 56 -15.52 -2.14 -27.62
CA ARG A 56 -15.92 -1.17 -28.66
C ARG A 56 -15.01 0.04 -28.71
N TYR A 57 -14.57 0.52 -27.56
CA TYR A 57 -13.61 1.61 -27.49
C TYR A 57 -12.28 1.21 -28.14
N VAL A 58 -11.73 0.05 -27.79
CA VAL A 58 -10.49 -0.49 -28.40
C VAL A 58 -10.65 -0.71 -29.90
N GLU A 59 -11.79 -1.22 -30.36
CA GLU A 59 -12.07 -1.39 -31.78
C GLU A 59 -12.15 -0.09 -32.57
N SER A 60 -12.52 1.02 -31.90
CA SER A 60 -12.54 2.34 -32.53
C SER A 60 -11.14 2.96 -32.71
N LEU A 61 -10.12 2.40 -32.07
CA LEU A 61 -8.74 2.88 -32.17
C LEU A 61 -8.08 2.46 -33.50
N SER A 62 -6.98 3.11 -33.85
CA SER A 62 -6.19 2.77 -35.03
C SER A 62 -5.71 1.32 -34.99
N SER A 63 -5.49 0.72 -36.17
CA SER A 63 -4.96 -0.65 -36.27
C SER A 63 -3.63 -0.84 -35.55
N TYR A 64 -2.79 0.22 -35.52
CA TYR A 64 -1.54 0.24 -34.77
C TYR A 64 -1.75 0.14 -33.25
N ALA A 65 -2.66 0.95 -32.69
CA ALA A 65 -2.99 0.91 -31.26
C ALA A 65 -3.60 -0.45 -30.85
N ARG A 66 -4.43 -1.04 -31.71
CA ARG A 66 -5.03 -2.37 -31.47
C ARG A 66 -4.00 -3.50 -31.40
N GLN A 67 -2.88 -3.42 -32.13
CA GLN A 67 -1.79 -4.41 -32.04
C GLN A 67 -1.16 -4.47 -30.65
N PHE A 68 -1.13 -3.34 -29.93
CA PHE A 68 -0.58 -3.29 -28.57
C PHE A 68 -1.59 -3.68 -27.49
N LEU A 69 -2.88 -3.44 -27.72
CA LEU A 69 -3.94 -3.68 -26.72
C LEU A 69 -4.52 -5.11 -26.79
N GLY A 70 -4.20 -5.87 -27.85
CA GLY A 70 -4.73 -7.21 -28.06
C GLY A 70 -6.19 -7.22 -28.52
N GLN A 71 -6.68 -8.38 -28.88
CA GLN A 71 -8.07 -8.61 -29.25
C GLN A 71 -8.82 -9.01 -27.96
N MET A 72 -9.82 -8.19 -27.58
CA MET A 72 -10.66 -8.49 -26.41
C MET A 72 -11.75 -9.50 -26.84
N GLU A 73 -12.00 -10.50 -26.00
CA GLU A 73 -13.12 -11.42 -26.19
C GLU A 73 -14.43 -10.68 -26.08
N LYS A 74 -15.39 -11.03 -26.93
CA LYS A 74 -16.76 -10.51 -26.84
C LYS A 74 -17.45 -11.22 -25.69
N PRO A 75 -18.07 -10.48 -24.73
CA PRO A 75 -18.88 -11.12 -23.70
C PRO A 75 -20.07 -11.88 -24.31
N ASP A 76 -20.57 -12.88 -23.58
CA ASP A 76 -21.73 -13.66 -24.01
C ASP A 76 -23.01 -12.84 -23.82
N VAL A 77 -23.30 -12.03 -24.83
CA VAL A 77 -24.45 -11.14 -24.91
C VAL A 77 -24.89 -11.01 -26.39
N ASP A 78 -26.18 -10.98 -26.63
CA ASP A 78 -26.67 -10.81 -27.99
C ASP A 78 -26.30 -9.45 -28.55
N TYR A 79 -26.72 -8.38 -27.91
CA TYR A 79 -26.26 -7.02 -28.21
C TYR A 79 -26.44 -6.06 -27.00
N ILE A 80 -25.67 -4.96 -27.03
CA ILE A 80 -25.82 -3.82 -26.11
C ILE A 80 -25.83 -2.55 -26.95
N GLU A 81 -26.86 -1.68 -26.76
CA GLU A 81 -26.94 -0.38 -27.39
C GLU A 81 -26.82 0.75 -26.38
N GLY A 82 -26.48 1.96 -26.84
CA GLY A 82 -26.42 3.17 -25.99
C GLY A 82 -25.20 3.26 -25.07
N LEU A 83 -24.19 2.42 -25.23
CA LEU A 83 -22.97 2.52 -24.41
C LEU A 83 -22.17 3.79 -24.71
N SER A 84 -21.75 4.46 -23.66
CA SER A 84 -20.69 5.47 -23.67
C SER A 84 -19.31 4.84 -23.45
N PRO A 85 -18.20 5.56 -23.69
CA PRO A 85 -16.90 5.12 -23.22
C PRO A 85 -16.95 4.75 -21.74
N ALA A 86 -16.51 3.52 -21.41
CA ALA A 86 -16.66 2.97 -20.07
C ALA A 86 -15.34 3.03 -19.29
N ILE A 87 -15.41 3.44 -18.05
CA ILE A 87 -14.29 3.47 -17.10
C ILE A 87 -14.67 2.64 -15.88
N SER A 88 -13.84 1.64 -15.55
CA SER A 88 -14.03 0.85 -14.33
C SER A 88 -13.16 1.36 -13.19
N ILE A 89 -13.72 1.37 -12.00
CA ILE A 89 -13.03 1.69 -10.75
C ILE A 89 -13.23 0.50 -9.81
N ASP A 90 -12.38 -0.52 -9.99
CA ASP A 90 -12.40 -1.75 -9.23
C ASP A 90 -11.53 -1.69 -7.96
N GLN A 91 -11.76 -2.63 -7.05
CA GLN A 91 -11.04 -2.76 -5.79
C GLN A 91 -9.71 -3.55 -5.94
N LYS A 92 -9.61 -4.42 -6.96
CA LYS A 92 -8.54 -5.44 -7.04
C LYS A 92 -7.16 -4.92 -7.46
N SER A 93 -7.06 -3.75 -8.05
CA SER A 93 -5.84 -3.26 -8.67
C SER A 93 -5.07 -2.26 -7.80
N THR A 94 -4.55 -2.67 -6.65
CA THR A 94 -3.51 -1.90 -5.97
C THR A 94 -2.21 -1.95 -6.78
N SER A 95 -1.60 -0.79 -7.02
CA SER A 95 -0.30 -0.74 -7.71
C SER A 95 0.74 -1.54 -6.91
N ARG A 96 1.35 -2.55 -7.54
CA ARG A 96 2.46 -3.30 -6.95
C ARG A 96 3.81 -2.61 -7.11
N ASN A 97 3.85 -1.48 -7.80
CA ASN A 97 5.08 -0.75 -8.02
C ASN A 97 5.48 0.01 -6.74
N PRO A 98 6.61 -0.31 -6.10
CA PRO A 98 7.05 0.33 -4.85
C PRO A 98 7.43 1.81 -5.03
N ARG A 99 7.57 2.28 -6.27
CA ARG A 99 7.81 3.69 -6.58
C ARG A 99 6.53 4.51 -6.68
N SER A 100 5.36 3.89 -6.79
CA SER A 100 4.08 4.60 -6.85
C SER A 100 3.72 5.18 -5.47
N THR A 101 3.35 6.44 -5.45
CA THR A 101 2.83 7.16 -4.26
C THR A 101 1.46 7.75 -4.56
N VAL A 102 0.72 8.15 -3.52
CA VAL A 102 -0.54 8.89 -3.71
C VAL A 102 -0.33 10.07 -4.66
N GLY A 103 0.71 10.87 -4.44
CA GLY A 103 1.01 12.03 -5.28
C GLY A 103 1.29 11.70 -6.75
N THR A 104 1.93 10.54 -7.05
CA THR A 104 2.19 10.14 -8.45
C THR A 104 0.97 9.54 -9.12
N VAL A 105 0.13 8.80 -8.39
CA VAL A 105 -1.10 8.22 -8.94
C VAL A 105 -2.14 9.30 -9.24
N THR A 106 -2.18 10.37 -8.45
CA THR A 106 -3.08 11.52 -8.62
C THR A 106 -2.52 12.62 -9.54
N GLU A 107 -1.33 12.40 -10.09
CA GLU A 107 -0.59 13.39 -10.89
C GLU A 107 -0.22 14.68 -10.14
N VAL A 108 -0.62 14.85 -8.88
CA VAL A 108 -0.27 16.04 -8.07
C VAL A 108 1.24 16.23 -8.00
N TYR A 109 2.00 15.12 -7.90
CA TYR A 109 3.45 15.15 -7.85
C TYR A 109 4.09 15.71 -9.13
N ASP A 110 3.46 15.49 -10.29
CA ASP A 110 3.97 16.02 -11.57
C ASP A 110 3.83 17.55 -11.63
N TYR A 111 2.72 18.07 -11.13
CA TYR A 111 2.54 19.53 -10.97
C TYR A 111 3.46 20.10 -9.90
N LEU A 112 3.71 19.41 -8.80
CA LEU A 112 4.68 19.82 -7.78
C LEU A 112 6.09 19.93 -8.37
N ARG A 113 6.54 18.93 -9.12
CA ARG A 113 7.86 18.96 -9.78
C ARG A 113 7.98 20.16 -10.71
N LEU A 114 6.93 20.46 -11.46
CA LEU A 114 6.89 21.63 -12.35
C LEU A 114 6.92 22.93 -11.54
N LEU A 115 6.15 23.03 -10.46
CA LEU A 115 6.10 24.20 -9.59
C LEU A 115 7.46 24.50 -8.97
N PHE A 116 8.10 23.48 -8.35
CA PHE A 116 9.42 23.62 -7.73
C PHE A 116 10.52 23.98 -8.75
N ALA A 117 10.43 23.47 -9.97
CA ALA A 117 11.37 23.82 -11.04
C ALA A 117 11.21 25.25 -11.54
N ARG A 118 10.00 25.83 -11.48
CA ARG A 118 9.70 27.15 -12.06
C ARG A 118 9.82 28.31 -11.10
N ILE A 119 9.39 28.11 -9.83
CA ILE A 119 9.36 29.19 -8.83
C ILE A 119 10.08 28.82 -7.53
N GLY A 120 10.67 27.64 -7.44
CA GLY A 120 11.40 27.23 -6.25
C GLY A 120 12.67 28.02 -6.02
N THR A 121 12.93 28.38 -4.76
CA THR A 121 14.13 29.08 -4.31
C THR A 121 15.18 28.05 -3.88
N PRO A 122 16.30 27.90 -4.59
CA PRO A 122 17.36 26.96 -4.22
C PRO A 122 18.18 27.47 -3.04
N HIS A 123 18.53 26.55 -2.15
CA HIS A 123 19.44 26.79 -1.02
C HIS A 123 20.62 25.84 -1.10
N CYS A 124 21.74 26.23 -0.56
CA CYS A 124 22.93 25.37 -0.49
C CYS A 124 22.65 24.20 0.47
N TYR A 125 22.70 22.96 -0.02
CA TYR A 125 22.46 21.78 0.79
C TYR A 125 23.54 21.51 1.86
N SER A 126 24.65 22.26 1.84
CA SER A 126 25.73 22.20 2.85
C SER A 126 25.61 23.28 3.91
N CYS A 127 25.36 24.55 3.53
CA CYS A 127 25.35 25.68 4.47
C CYS A 127 23.97 26.35 4.63
N GLY A 128 22.94 25.93 3.88
CA GLY A 128 21.57 26.41 4.00
C GLY A 128 21.28 27.80 3.40
N ARG A 129 22.29 28.50 2.89
CA ARG A 129 22.13 29.85 2.31
C ARG A 129 21.40 29.80 0.97
N GLU A 130 20.57 30.81 0.73
CA GLU A 130 19.89 30.98 -0.55
C GLU A 130 20.92 31.17 -1.70
N ILE A 131 20.60 30.56 -2.84
CA ILE A 131 21.42 30.61 -4.05
C ILE A 131 20.60 31.33 -5.14
N SER A 132 21.14 32.41 -5.66
CA SER A 132 20.55 33.13 -6.80
C SER A 132 21.48 33.04 -8.01
N SER A 133 20.91 32.89 -9.19
CA SER A 133 21.64 33.17 -10.45
C SER A 133 21.44 34.62 -10.81
N GLN A 134 22.51 35.27 -11.26
CA GLN A 134 22.50 36.66 -11.71
C GLN A 134 22.93 36.70 -13.16
N SER A 135 22.23 37.44 -14.01
CA SER A 135 22.72 37.68 -15.38
C SER A 135 24.01 38.50 -15.36
N SER A 136 24.82 38.41 -16.42
CA SER A 136 26.04 39.23 -16.57
C SER A 136 25.73 40.73 -16.40
N GLU A 137 24.58 41.21 -16.90
CA GLU A 137 24.12 42.58 -16.69
C GLU A 137 23.85 42.92 -15.24
N GLN A 138 23.14 42.03 -14.51
CA GLN A 138 22.84 42.23 -13.09
C GLN A 138 24.12 42.19 -12.22
N ILE A 139 25.10 41.36 -12.59
CA ILE A 139 26.41 41.35 -11.94
C ILE A 139 27.14 42.69 -12.18
N VAL A 140 27.14 43.16 -13.41
CA VAL A 140 27.73 44.45 -13.76
C VAL A 140 27.05 45.58 -13.01
N ASP A 141 25.71 45.66 -12.99
CA ASP A 141 24.97 46.68 -12.26
C ASP A 141 25.27 46.64 -10.75
N ALA A 142 25.31 45.44 -10.14
CA ALA A 142 25.67 45.30 -8.72
C ALA A 142 27.11 45.75 -8.42
N ILE A 143 28.05 45.59 -9.36
CA ILE A 143 29.41 46.10 -9.21
C ILE A 143 29.46 47.61 -9.41
N LEU A 144 28.63 48.19 -10.32
CA LEU A 144 28.54 49.63 -10.56
C LEU A 144 27.95 50.40 -9.36
N ASP A 145 27.18 49.77 -8.51
CA ASP A 145 26.64 50.33 -7.24
C ASP A 145 27.74 50.56 -6.17
N LEU A 146 29.00 50.15 -6.44
CA LEU A 146 30.12 50.37 -5.53
C LEU A 146 30.52 51.87 -5.52
N PRO A 147 31.08 52.41 -4.43
CA PRO A 147 31.45 53.79 -4.29
C PRO A 147 32.41 54.25 -5.38
N GLU A 148 32.20 55.48 -5.90
CA GLU A 148 33.10 56.09 -6.87
C GLU A 148 34.54 56.22 -6.32
N GLY A 149 35.52 55.86 -7.12
CA GLY A 149 36.92 55.82 -6.72
C GLY A 149 37.39 54.52 -6.06
N ALA A 150 36.49 53.59 -5.81
CA ALA A 150 36.86 52.24 -5.30
C ALA A 150 37.73 51.53 -6.35
N ARG A 151 38.79 50.87 -5.89
CA ARG A 151 39.67 50.00 -6.70
C ARG A 151 39.12 48.60 -6.64
N ILE A 152 38.85 48.00 -7.78
CA ILE A 152 38.36 46.64 -7.89
C ILE A 152 39.29 45.73 -8.67
N GLN A 153 39.37 44.47 -8.30
CA GLN A 153 40.00 43.41 -9.09
C GLN A 153 38.94 42.38 -9.45
N VAL A 154 38.77 42.12 -10.74
CA VAL A 154 37.83 41.08 -11.24
C VAL A 154 38.63 39.80 -11.39
N LEU A 155 38.20 38.76 -10.66
CA LEU A 155 38.88 37.48 -10.50
C LEU A 155 38.03 36.33 -11.04
N ALA A 156 38.69 35.44 -11.83
CA ALA A 156 38.07 34.18 -12.27
C ALA A 156 38.56 33.01 -11.40
N PRO A 157 37.73 32.46 -10.51
CA PRO A 157 38.14 31.33 -9.67
C PRO A 157 38.13 30.02 -10.48
N LEU A 158 39.31 29.42 -10.71
CA LEU A 158 39.50 28.18 -11.43
C LEU A 158 39.63 26.98 -10.51
N VAL A 159 40.20 27.13 -9.31
CA VAL A 159 40.37 26.10 -8.31
C VAL A 159 39.94 26.63 -6.95
N ARG A 160 39.08 25.92 -6.26
CA ARG A 160 38.60 26.28 -4.91
C ARG A 160 38.83 25.12 -3.93
N GLY A 161 39.77 25.29 -3.01
CA GLY A 161 40.02 24.38 -1.91
C GLY A 161 40.37 22.97 -2.30
N ARG A 162 40.98 22.71 -3.46
CA ARG A 162 41.34 21.38 -3.95
C ARG A 162 42.82 21.13 -3.85
N LYS A 163 43.22 19.88 -3.57
CA LYS A 163 44.63 19.45 -3.52
C LYS A 163 45.16 19.28 -4.94
N GLY A 164 46.41 19.67 -5.18
CA GLY A 164 47.06 19.52 -6.49
C GLY A 164 48.25 20.50 -6.69
N GLU A 165 49.08 20.24 -7.70
CA GLU A 165 50.24 21.08 -8.06
C GLU A 165 49.90 22.14 -9.13
N TYR A 166 48.86 21.90 -9.95
CA TYR A 166 48.29 22.82 -10.96
C TYR A 166 49.24 23.46 -11.98
N ALA A 167 50.45 22.90 -12.19
CA ALA A 167 51.45 23.45 -13.13
C ALA A 167 50.88 23.63 -14.54
N LYS A 168 50.15 22.65 -15.08
CA LYS A 168 49.54 22.74 -16.42
C LYS A 168 48.49 23.85 -16.50
N LEU A 169 47.70 24.05 -15.43
CA LEU A 169 46.69 25.12 -15.37
C LEU A 169 47.34 26.50 -15.51
N PHE A 170 48.46 26.73 -14.82
CA PHE A 170 49.19 28.00 -14.95
C PHE A 170 49.74 28.21 -16.34
N GLU A 171 50.18 27.15 -17.03
CA GLU A 171 50.64 27.24 -18.42
C GLU A 171 49.47 27.55 -19.38
N GLU A 172 48.35 26.98 -19.19
CA GLU A 172 47.14 27.23 -20.00
C GLU A 172 46.66 28.67 -19.84
N VAL A 173 46.51 29.13 -18.59
CA VAL A 173 46.12 30.53 -18.28
C VAL A 173 47.14 31.54 -18.83
N ALA A 174 48.43 31.24 -18.78
CA ALA A 174 49.46 32.11 -19.40
C ALA A 174 49.39 32.18 -20.94
N LYS A 175 49.03 31.04 -21.59
CA LYS A 175 48.81 30.98 -23.04
C LYS A 175 47.58 31.77 -23.48
N GLU A 176 46.56 31.87 -22.64
CA GLU A 176 45.37 32.70 -22.89
C GLU A 176 45.62 34.20 -22.69
N GLY A 177 46.86 34.60 -22.31
CA GLY A 177 47.27 35.97 -22.24
C GLY A 177 47.13 36.66 -20.88
N PHE A 178 46.80 35.90 -19.83
CA PHE A 178 46.72 36.48 -18.48
C PHE A 178 48.10 36.57 -17.84
N ALA A 179 48.32 37.67 -17.11
CA ALA A 179 49.58 37.95 -16.51
C ALA A 179 49.72 37.55 -15.03
N ARG A 180 48.61 37.48 -14.31
CA ARG A 180 48.59 37.30 -12.86
C ARG A 180 47.52 36.33 -12.40
N VAL A 181 47.86 35.60 -11.33
CA VAL A 181 46.91 34.72 -10.58
C VAL A 181 47.02 35.05 -9.09
N ARG A 182 45.91 34.93 -8.40
CA ARG A 182 45.85 34.96 -6.93
C ARG A 182 45.84 33.49 -6.44
N VAL A 183 46.80 33.13 -5.68
CA VAL A 183 46.93 31.76 -5.08
C VAL A 183 46.90 31.87 -3.57
N ASP A 184 45.87 31.25 -2.96
CA ASP A 184 45.71 31.24 -1.49
C ASP A 184 45.69 32.66 -0.88
N GLY A 185 45.16 33.64 -1.63
CA GLY A 185 45.04 35.04 -1.20
C GLY A 185 46.21 35.94 -1.66
N GLU A 186 47.32 35.38 -2.13
CA GLU A 186 48.48 36.13 -2.60
C GLU A 186 48.50 36.26 -4.15
N THR A 187 48.69 37.46 -4.68
CA THR A 187 48.82 37.69 -6.12
C THR A 187 50.24 37.37 -6.59
N LYS A 188 50.39 36.46 -7.57
CA LYS A 188 51.65 36.02 -8.19
C LYS A 188 51.63 36.27 -9.68
N GLU A 189 52.81 36.57 -10.24
CA GLU A 189 52.95 36.71 -11.69
C GLU A 189 53.14 35.32 -12.36
N LEU A 190 52.37 35.07 -13.44
CA LEU A 190 52.47 33.82 -14.19
C LEU A 190 53.81 33.63 -14.92
N ARG A 191 54.63 34.71 -15.02
CA ARG A 191 56.00 34.61 -15.53
C ARG A 191 56.97 33.95 -14.54
N GLU A 192 56.60 33.92 -13.27
CA GLU A 192 57.37 33.24 -12.21
C GLU A 192 56.95 31.78 -12.10
N LYS A 193 57.89 30.90 -11.72
CA LYS A 193 57.59 29.51 -11.53
C LYS A 193 56.81 29.34 -10.23
N ILE A 194 55.51 29.10 -10.31
CA ILE A 194 54.63 28.85 -9.17
C ILE A 194 54.66 27.38 -8.83
N VAL A 195 55.19 27.03 -7.63
CA VAL A 195 55.25 25.67 -7.12
C VAL A 195 54.29 25.54 -5.94
N LEU A 196 53.32 24.60 -6.03
CA LEU A 196 52.33 24.34 -4.99
C LEU A 196 52.51 22.97 -4.37
N ASP A 197 52.19 22.87 -3.08
CA ASP A 197 52.24 21.60 -2.34
C ASP A 197 51.04 20.72 -2.72
N LYS A 198 51.30 19.58 -3.35
CA LYS A 198 50.32 18.57 -3.77
C LYS A 198 49.36 18.10 -2.65
N LYS A 199 49.79 18.16 -1.39
CA LYS A 199 49.06 17.68 -0.21
C LYS A 199 48.16 18.74 0.42
N ARG A 200 48.40 20.01 0.13
CA ARG A 200 47.57 21.13 0.64
C ARG A 200 46.43 21.45 -0.29
N LYS A 201 45.38 22.04 0.27
CA LYS A 201 44.25 22.58 -0.51
C LYS A 201 44.62 23.97 -0.97
N HIS A 202 44.45 24.25 -2.26
CA HIS A 202 44.77 25.56 -2.87
C HIS A 202 43.51 26.17 -3.47
N THR A 203 43.44 27.52 -3.45
CA THR A 203 42.46 28.32 -4.16
C THR A 203 43.22 29.13 -5.18
N ILE A 204 42.85 29.01 -6.46
CA ILE A 204 43.55 29.69 -7.59
C ILE A 204 42.51 30.48 -8.36
N GLU A 205 42.76 31.78 -8.48
CA GLU A 205 41.90 32.73 -9.17
C GLU A 205 42.75 33.52 -10.19
N VAL A 206 42.25 33.65 -11.42
CA VAL A 206 42.91 34.45 -12.46
C VAL A 206 42.52 35.93 -12.29
N VAL A 207 43.45 36.83 -12.24
CA VAL A 207 43.19 38.29 -12.25
C VAL A 207 42.89 38.69 -13.67
N VAL A 208 41.59 38.86 -13.98
CA VAL A 208 41.13 39.21 -15.33
C VAL A 208 41.33 40.69 -15.59
N ASP A 209 40.93 41.55 -14.67
CA ASP A 209 41.09 43.01 -14.82
C ASP A 209 41.23 43.74 -13.48
N ARG A 210 41.79 44.94 -13.51
CA ARG A 210 41.92 45.87 -12.37
C ARG A 210 41.35 47.22 -12.78
N LEU A 211 40.28 47.64 -12.13
CA LEU A 211 39.52 48.81 -12.50
C LEU A 211 39.40 49.77 -11.31
N VAL A 212 39.22 51.05 -11.65
CA VAL A 212 38.83 52.08 -10.67
C VAL A 212 37.39 52.47 -11.03
N MET A 213 36.47 52.44 -10.07
CA MET A 213 35.07 52.79 -10.29
C MET A 213 34.94 54.24 -10.70
N LYS A 214 34.50 54.49 -11.93
CA LYS A 214 34.22 55.77 -12.57
C LYS A 214 32.95 55.66 -13.42
N PRO A 215 32.26 56.76 -13.75
CA PRO A 215 31.04 56.73 -14.54
C PRO A 215 31.14 56.05 -15.92
N ASP A 216 32.32 56.04 -16.53
CA ASP A 216 32.59 55.53 -17.89
C ASP A 216 33.11 54.07 -17.91
N VAL A 217 33.19 53.40 -16.75
CA VAL A 217 33.82 52.08 -16.62
C VAL A 217 32.92 50.92 -17.13
N ARG A 218 31.64 51.19 -17.35
CA ARG A 218 30.62 50.14 -17.64
C ARG A 218 31.02 49.18 -18.76
N LYS A 219 31.43 49.72 -19.92
CA LYS A 219 31.78 48.87 -21.08
C LYS A 219 32.92 47.91 -20.76
N ARG A 220 34.03 48.42 -20.17
CA ARG A 220 35.19 47.61 -19.82
C ARG A 220 34.87 46.61 -18.71
N LEU A 221 34.04 46.99 -17.75
CA LEU A 221 33.57 46.09 -16.70
C LEU A 221 32.74 44.95 -17.28
N THR A 222 31.85 45.20 -18.23
CA THR A 222 31.05 44.18 -18.90
C THR A 222 31.94 43.19 -19.61
N ASP A 223 32.93 43.63 -20.41
CA ASP A 223 33.88 42.78 -21.13
C ASP A 223 34.70 41.88 -20.12
N SER A 224 35.09 42.47 -18.98
CA SER A 224 35.85 41.79 -17.95
C SER A 224 34.97 40.74 -17.20
N VAL A 225 33.72 41.06 -16.89
CA VAL A 225 32.78 40.14 -16.25
C VAL A 225 32.45 38.98 -17.18
N GLU A 226 32.12 39.21 -18.46
CA GLU A 226 31.85 38.16 -19.44
C GLU A 226 33.06 37.24 -19.66
N THR A 227 34.25 37.81 -19.73
CA THR A 227 35.48 37.02 -19.80
C THR A 227 35.68 36.16 -18.56
N THR A 228 35.43 36.73 -17.39
CA THR A 228 35.53 36.03 -16.11
C THR A 228 34.53 34.90 -16.01
N LEU A 229 33.27 35.12 -16.38
CA LEU A 229 32.20 34.11 -16.39
C LEU A 229 32.55 32.92 -17.29
N ARG A 230 33.09 33.19 -18.48
CA ARG A 230 33.55 32.18 -19.43
C ARG A 230 34.69 31.32 -18.90
N LEU A 231 35.67 31.94 -18.24
CA LEU A 231 36.85 31.25 -17.68
C LEU A 231 36.48 30.40 -16.46
N SER A 232 35.65 30.91 -15.59
CA SER A 232 35.36 30.34 -14.27
C SER A 232 34.14 29.47 -14.23
N THR A 233 33.54 29.08 -15.36
CA THR A 233 32.28 28.35 -15.43
C THR A 233 31.13 29.09 -14.71
N GLY A 234 31.01 30.41 -14.92
CA GLY A 234 29.89 31.22 -14.46
C GLY A 234 30.06 31.85 -13.08
N ILE A 235 31.25 32.01 -12.57
CA ILE A 235 31.50 32.65 -11.26
C ILE A 235 32.49 33.83 -11.41
N VAL A 236 32.13 34.97 -10.79
CA VAL A 236 32.96 36.16 -10.72
C VAL A 236 33.23 36.49 -9.27
N THR A 237 34.50 36.67 -8.92
CA THR A 237 34.93 37.22 -7.65
C THR A 237 35.45 38.62 -7.85
N VAL A 238 35.01 39.58 -7.04
CA VAL A 238 35.47 40.98 -7.10
C VAL A 238 36.05 41.36 -5.75
N LEU A 239 37.34 41.74 -5.77
CA LEU A 239 37.98 42.32 -4.59
C LEU A 239 37.80 43.83 -4.66
N VAL A 240 37.29 44.41 -3.57
CA VAL A 240 36.99 45.86 -3.49
C VAL A 240 37.86 46.49 -2.42
N GLU A 241 38.63 47.49 -2.82
CA GLU A 241 39.38 48.37 -1.94
C GLU A 241 38.71 49.73 -1.90
N GLU A 242 38.12 50.14 -0.78
CA GLU A 242 37.48 51.47 -0.66
C GLU A 242 38.50 52.59 -0.46
N PRO A 243 38.32 53.75 -1.14
CA PRO A 243 39.22 54.87 -0.99
C PRO A 243 39.21 55.42 0.45
N GLY A 244 40.40 55.55 1.07
CA GLY A 244 40.57 56.16 2.41
C GLY A 244 40.43 55.21 3.61
N LYS A 245 40.08 53.95 3.44
CA LYS A 245 40.07 52.93 4.47
C LYS A 245 41.26 51.98 4.34
N LYS A 246 42.06 51.84 5.39
CA LYS A 246 43.12 50.80 5.57
C LYS A 246 42.52 49.50 6.14
N SER A 247 41.42 49.02 5.56
CA SER A 247 40.83 47.73 5.92
C SER A 247 41.23 46.68 4.89
N GLU A 248 41.14 45.38 5.29
CA GLU A 248 41.34 44.28 4.33
C GLU A 248 40.34 44.40 3.17
N PRO A 249 40.74 44.06 1.90
CA PRO A 249 39.87 44.14 0.73
C PRO A 249 38.58 43.33 0.98
N ARG A 250 37.44 43.91 0.69
CA ARG A 250 36.17 43.24 0.73
C ARG A 250 36.02 42.35 -0.51
N GLU A 251 35.70 41.07 -0.30
CA GLU A 251 35.47 40.14 -1.38
C GLU A 251 33.93 40.00 -1.65
N LEU A 252 33.55 40.25 -2.91
CA LEU A 252 32.19 40.05 -3.42
C LEU A 252 32.26 38.93 -4.45
N THR A 253 31.36 37.95 -4.34
CA THR A 253 31.31 36.85 -5.33
C THR A 253 29.90 36.80 -5.93
N PHE A 254 29.84 36.71 -7.25
CA PHE A 254 28.63 36.63 -8.05
C PHE A 254 28.64 35.32 -8.84
N SER A 255 27.48 34.82 -9.21
CA SER A 255 27.37 33.60 -10.02
C SER A 255 26.28 33.73 -11.07
N GLU A 256 26.60 33.41 -12.32
CA GLU A 256 25.63 33.23 -13.40
C GLU A 256 24.92 31.86 -13.29
N SER A 257 25.58 30.88 -12.72
CA SER A 257 25.04 29.57 -12.46
C SER A 257 24.46 29.48 -11.05
N PHE A 258 23.51 28.59 -10.81
CA PHE A 258 23.07 28.27 -9.45
C PHE A 258 24.18 27.58 -8.66
N ALA A 259 25.06 28.34 -8.06
CA ALA A 259 26.19 27.85 -7.29
C ALA A 259 26.31 28.58 -5.94
N CYS A 260 26.63 27.81 -4.89
CA CYS A 260 26.94 28.43 -3.60
C CYS A 260 28.34 29.06 -3.61
N VAL A 261 28.35 30.35 -3.47
CA VAL A 261 29.56 31.16 -3.47
C VAL A 261 30.55 30.76 -2.38
N TYR A 262 30.05 30.29 -1.22
CA TYR A 262 30.84 29.95 -0.04
C TYR A 262 31.34 28.50 -0.05
N CYS A 263 30.51 27.57 -0.50
CA CYS A 263 30.81 26.12 -0.48
C CYS A 263 31.39 25.62 -1.81
N GLY A 264 31.31 26.39 -2.88
CA GLY A 264 31.73 25.98 -4.21
C GLY A 264 30.88 24.86 -4.83
N LEU A 265 29.68 24.62 -4.26
CA LEU A 265 28.76 23.60 -4.74
C LEU A 265 27.84 24.23 -5.78
N SER A 266 27.79 23.63 -6.96
CA SER A 266 26.90 24.04 -8.04
C SER A 266 25.67 23.15 -8.11
N PHE A 267 24.55 23.75 -8.47
CA PHE A 267 23.33 23.03 -8.81
C PHE A 267 23.32 22.81 -10.33
N GLU A 268 22.87 21.62 -10.73
CA GLU A 268 22.40 21.43 -12.09
C GLU A 268 21.16 22.30 -12.32
N GLU A 269 20.79 22.51 -13.58
CA GLU A 269 19.59 23.25 -13.96
C GLU A 269 18.36 22.80 -13.15
N LEU A 270 17.58 23.75 -12.60
CA LEU A 270 16.34 23.47 -11.90
C LEU A 270 15.26 22.99 -12.88
N ALA A 271 15.44 21.77 -13.39
CA ALA A 271 14.50 21.14 -14.29
C ALA A 271 13.55 20.18 -13.52
N PRO A 272 12.32 19.91 -14.00
CA PRO A 272 11.39 18.97 -13.33
C PRO A 272 11.97 17.57 -13.08
N ARG A 273 12.96 17.13 -13.89
CA ARG A 273 13.67 15.84 -13.70
C ARG A 273 14.47 15.78 -12.40
N LEU A 274 14.96 16.91 -11.87
CA LEU A 274 15.68 16.98 -10.60
C LEU A 274 14.79 16.59 -9.41
N PHE A 275 13.50 16.88 -9.50
CA PHE A 275 12.50 16.57 -8.47
C PHE A 275 11.83 15.22 -8.67
N SER A 276 12.30 14.39 -9.61
CA SER A 276 11.73 13.07 -9.86
C SER A 276 12.55 11.97 -9.20
N PHE A 277 11.96 11.25 -8.26
CA PHE A 277 12.60 10.08 -7.66
C PHE A 277 12.58 8.84 -8.59
N ASN A 278 11.87 8.90 -9.72
CA ASN A 278 11.91 7.89 -10.79
C ASN A 278 13.01 8.17 -11.83
N SER A 279 13.68 9.32 -11.74
CA SER A 279 14.76 9.71 -12.64
C SER A 279 16.11 9.61 -11.93
N PRO A 280 17.17 9.08 -12.57
CA PRO A 280 18.51 9.05 -11.99
C PRO A 280 19.07 10.43 -11.60
N TYR A 281 18.55 11.49 -12.23
CA TYR A 281 18.93 12.86 -11.94
C TYR A 281 18.49 13.34 -10.56
N GLY A 282 17.28 12.94 -10.11
CA GLY A 282 16.70 13.36 -8.83
C GLY A 282 16.71 12.29 -7.76
N ALA A 283 16.76 11.01 -8.14
CA ALA A 283 16.66 9.89 -7.20
C ALA A 283 17.85 9.80 -6.25
N CYS A 284 17.59 9.49 -4.99
CA CYS A 284 18.63 9.17 -4.02
C CYS A 284 19.46 7.98 -4.54
N PRO A 285 20.79 8.09 -4.67
CA PRO A 285 21.64 7.03 -5.24
C PRO A 285 21.68 5.77 -4.35
N SER A 286 21.51 5.91 -3.03
CA SER A 286 21.56 4.80 -2.08
C SER A 286 20.35 3.86 -2.13
N CYS A 287 19.14 4.38 -2.41
CA CYS A 287 17.91 3.60 -2.51
C CYS A 287 17.27 3.66 -3.91
N SER A 288 17.94 4.25 -4.88
CA SER A 288 17.42 4.41 -6.26
C SER A 288 16.00 4.99 -6.31
N GLY A 289 15.68 5.93 -5.41
CA GLY A 289 14.38 6.59 -5.33
C GLY A 289 13.27 5.82 -4.61
N LEU A 290 13.58 4.70 -3.96
CA LEU A 290 12.59 3.92 -3.21
C LEU A 290 12.26 4.52 -1.84
N GLY A 291 13.19 5.27 -1.23
CA GLY A 291 13.05 5.80 0.13
C GLY A 291 13.35 4.76 1.22
N GLU A 292 13.37 3.51 0.85
CA GLU A 292 13.55 2.36 1.72
C GLU A 292 14.60 1.42 1.14
N LYS A 293 15.23 0.62 1.99
CA LYS A 293 16.06 -0.52 1.61
C LYS A 293 15.37 -1.79 2.07
N ILE A 294 15.26 -2.74 1.18
CA ILE A 294 14.76 -4.06 1.50
C ILE A 294 15.97 -4.92 1.87
N GLU A 295 16.06 -5.31 3.13
CA GLU A 295 17.18 -6.07 3.66
C GLU A 295 16.68 -7.30 4.41
N ILE A 296 17.50 -8.35 4.50
CA ILE A 296 17.18 -9.53 5.32
C ILE A 296 17.10 -9.09 6.78
N ASP A 297 15.99 -9.39 7.41
CA ASP A 297 15.71 -9.06 8.80
C ASP A 297 16.21 -10.19 9.72
N PRO A 298 17.22 -9.96 10.56
CA PRO A 298 17.73 -10.96 11.49
C PRO A 298 16.64 -11.56 12.40
N TRP A 299 15.63 -10.76 12.75
CA TRP A 299 14.53 -11.20 13.60
C TRP A 299 13.53 -12.12 12.88
N LYS A 300 13.39 -11.99 11.58
CA LYS A 300 12.61 -12.94 10.76
C LYS A 300 13.41 -14.21 10.47
N VAL A 301 14.71 -14.12 10.46
CA VAL A 301 15.63 -15.26 10.32
C VAL A 301 15.63 -16.11 11.58
N ILE A 302 15.64 -15.47 12.76
CA ILE A 302 15.62 -16.10 14.08
C ILE A 302 14.45 -15.53 14.88
N PRO A 303 13.20 -15.98 14.63
CA PRO A 303 12.02 -15.43 15.26
C PRO A 303 11.82 -15.85 16.71
N ASP A 304 12.41 -16.97 17.12
CA ASP A 304 12.27 -17.55 18.47
C ASP A 304 13.67 -17.83 19.05
N ARG A 305 14.10 -16.94 19.93
CA ARG A 305 15.43 -17.03 20.57
C ARG A 305 15.52 -18.05 21.70
N SER A 306 14.39 -18.52 22.23
CA SER A 306 14.36 -19.59 23.23
C SER A 306 14.77 -20.94 22.63
N LYS A 307 14.70 -21.07 21.29
CA LYS A 307 15.14 -22.26 20.59
C LYS A 307 16.64 -22.26 20.35
N SER A 308 17.20 -23.45 20.34
CA SER A 308 18.56 -23.68 19.88
C SER A 308 18.62 -23.89 18.37
N ILE A 309 19.82 -23.76 17.78
CA ILE A 309 20.04 -24.02 16.35
C ILE A 309 19.63 -25.46 15.99
N ALA A 310 19.94 -26.43 16.86
CA ALA A 310 19.55 -27.83 16.70
C ALA A 310 18.01 -27.99 16.69
N ASN A 311 17.28 -27.15 17.39
CA ASN A 311 15.82 -27.14 17.45
C ASN A 311 15.17 -26.21 16.41
N GLY A 312 15.95 -25.76 15.39
CA GLY A 312 15.43 -25.01 14.27
C GLY A 312 15.26 -23.52 14.51
N ALA A 313 16.05 -22.90 15.37
CA ALA A 313 16.02 -21.44 15.60
C ALA A 313 16.23 -20.64 14.31
N ILE A 314 17.12 -21.10 13.40
CA ILE A 314 17.37 -20.46 12.10
C ILE A 314 16.36 -20.98 11.07
N VAL A 315 15.25 -20.29 10.94
CA VAL A 315 14.09 -20.75 10.12
C VAL A 315 14.42 -20.98 8.64
N PRO A 316 15.16 -20.11 7.93
CA PRO A 316 15.47 -20.32 6.51
C PRO A 316 16.26 -21.61 6.24
N TRP A 317 17.09 -22.02 7.17
CA TRP A 317 17.95 -23.19 7.03
C TRP A 317 17.33 -24.46 7.64
N SER A 318 16.30 -24.31 8.50
CA SER A 318 15.60 -25.43 9.14
C SER A 318 14.49 -26.03 8.28
N LYS A 319 14.01 -25.32 7.24
CA LYS A 319 13.04 -25.82 6.27
C LYS A 319 13.73 -26.71 5.24
N SER A 320 13.82 -28.00 5.48
CA SER A 320 14.09 -28.99 4.44
C SER A 320 12.86 -29.85 4.17
N LEU A 321 12.59 -30.02 2.90
CA LEU A 321 11.55 -30.85 2.31
C LEU A 321 11.48 -32.25 2.93
N GLY A 322 10.36 -32.57 3.58
CA GLY A 322 10.03 -33.96 3.93
C GLY A 322 9.67 -34.17 5.37
N SER A 323 8.51 -34.74 5.57
CA SER A 323 7.94 -35.27 6.79
C SER A 323 8.94 -36.10 7.65
N GLY A 324 9.48 -35.50 8.70
CA GLY A 324 10.31 -36.16 9.68
C GLY A 324 10.41 -35.34 10.94
N ARG A 325 10.44 -36.02 12.07
CA ARG A 325 10.42 -35.50 13.46
C ARG A 325 11.55 -34.52 13.83
N PHE A 326 12.45 -34.18 12.92
CA PHE A 326 13.53 -33.18 13.10
C PHE A 326 13.63 -32.29 11.83
N PRO A 327 13.75 -30.97 11.96
CA PRO A 327 14.05 -30.10 10.82
C PRO A 327 15.43 -30.45 10.31
N SER A 328 15.55 -31.04 9.13
CA SER A 328 16.83 -31.39 8.52
C SER A 328 17.44 -30.14 7.89
N MET A 329 18.31 -29.46 8.61
CA MET A 329 19.19 -28.44 8.05
C MET A 329 20.08 -29.09 6.99
N ASN A 330 20.42 -28.34 5.90
CA ASN A 330 21.37 -28.83 4.91
C ASN A 330 22.70 -29.22 5.62
N PRO A 331 23.18 -30.48 5.47
CA PRO A 331 24.39 -30.96 6.16
C PRO A 331 25.60 -30.06 6.01
N TYR A 332 25.72 -29.35 4.89
CA TYR A 332 26.80 -28.41 4.62
C TYR A 332 26.79 -27.21 5.58
N TYR A 333 25.64 -26.56 5.75
CA TYR A 333 25.50 -25.43 6.68
C TYR A 333 25.63 -25.85 8.15
N LEU A 334 25.12 -27.05 8.45
CA LEU A 334 25.23 -27.65 9.80
C LEU A 334 26.68 -27.81 10.21
N GLN A 335 27.50 -28.41 9.35
CA GLN A 335 28.93 -28.61 9.62
C GLN A 335 29.72 -27.31 9.77
N GLN A 336 29.39 -26.30 8.94
CA GLN A 336 30.02 -25.00 9.08
C GLN A 336 29.68 -24.31 10.39
N LEU A 337 28.38 -24.31 10.76
CA LEU A 337 27.92 -23.72 12.02
C LEU A 337 28.51 -24.42 13.23
N GLU A 338 28.57 -25.75 13.25
CA GLU A 338 29.13 -26.51 14.36
C GLU A 338 30.61 -26.14 14.63
N ARG A 339 31.39 -25.95 13.58
CA ARG A 339 32.80 -25.52 13.71
C ARG A 339 32.95 -24.09 14.17
N VAL A 340 32.19 -23.19 13.63
CA VAL A 340 32.17 -21.80 14.06
C VAL A 340 31.80 -21.73 15.54
N LEU A 341 30.74 -22.41 15.98
CA LEU A 341 30.33 -22.41 17.39
C LEU A 341 31.38 -23.01 18.33
N ARG A 342 32.07 -24.13 17.95
CA ARG A 342 33.17 -24.72 18.72
C ARG A 342 34.26 -23.71 19.01
N LYS A 343 34.62 -22.84 18.04
CA LYS A 343 35.65 -21.81 18.23
C LYS A 343 35.28 -20.83 19.33
N TYR A 344 34.00 -20.50 19.43
CA TYR A 344 33.44 -19.60 20.45
C TYR A 344 32.95 -20.34 21.71
N LYS A 345 33.31 -21.61 21.88
CA LYS A 345 32.89 -22.45 23.00
C LYS A 345 31.38 -22.58 23.18
N ALA A 346 30.61 -22.36 22.12
CA ALA A 346 29.14 -22.53 22.06
C ALA A 346 28.76 -23.88 21.46
N ARG A 347 27.56 -24.35 21.74
CA ARG A 347 27.01 -25.62 21.24
C ARG A 347 25.75 -25.40 20.38
N MET A 348 25.51 -26.28 19.43
CA MET A 348 24.30 -26.28 18.63
C MET A 348 23.00 -26.38 19.44
N THR A 349 23.08 -26.96 20.65
CA THR A 349 21.96 -27.11 21.57
C THR A 349 21.75 -25.92 22.51
N THR A 350 22.61 -24.94 22.50
CA THR A 350 22.48 -23.74 23.32
C THR A 350 21.36 -22.88 22.75
N PRO A 351 20.36 -22.44 23.54
CA PRO A 351 19.37 -21.45 23.10
C PRO A 351 20.05 -20.16 22.56
N ILE A 352 19.41 -19.54 21.56
CA ILE A 352 19.99 -18.32 20.95
C ILE A 352 20.09 -17.17 21.97
N GLU A 353 19.17 -17.08 22.92
CA GLU A 353 19.18 -16.06 23.99
C GLU A 353 20.36 -16.18 24.95
N ASP A 354 20.93 -17.38 25.08
CA ASP A 354 22.10 -17.67 25.94
C ASP A 354 23.43 -17.48 25.19
N LEU A 355 23.44 -17.19 23.90
CA LEU A 355 24.61 -16.90 23.11
C LEU A 355 25.01 -15.43 23.28
N SER A 356 26.34 -15.15 23.28
CA SER A 356 26.83 -13.77 23.29
C SER A 356 26.49 -13.06 21.95
N ASP A 357 26.38 -11.73 21.99
CA ASP A 357 26.12 -10.92 20.79
C ASP A 357 27.17 -11.15 19.70
N GLU A 358 28.45 -11.34 20.07
CA GLU A 358 29.54 -11.66 19.15
C GLU A 358 29.29 -12.98 18.39
N VAL A 359 28.83 -14.01 19.08
CA VAL A 359 28.49 -15.31 18.44
C VAL A 359 27.27 -15.16 17.54
N LEU A 360 26.31 -14.41 17.97
CA LEU A 360 25.10 -14.14 17.18
C LEU A 360 25.42 -13.35 15.90
N ASP A 361 26.28 -12.36 15.98
CA ASP A 361 26.76 -11.58 14.83
C ASP A 361 27.50 -12.47 13.83
N VAL A 362 28.36 -13.36 14.33
CA VAL A 362 29.05 -14.32 13.46
C VAL A 362 28.08 -15.27 12.78
N ILE A 363 27.05 -15.76 13.47
CA ILE A 363 26.00 -16.63 12.86
C ILE A 363 25.26 -15.86 11.77
N LEU A 364 24.88 -14.62 12.01
CA LEU A 364 24.09 -13.80 11.11
C LEU A 364 24.89 -13.26 9.92
N TYR A 365 26.06 -12.68 10.18
CA TYR A 365 26.82 -11.91 9.18
C TYR A 365 28.12 -12.56 8.74
N GLY A 366 28.55 -13.64 9.43
CA GLY A 366 29.73 -14.40 9.02
C GLY A 366 31.04 -13.95 9.65
N THR A 367 32.17 -14.38 9.05
CA THR A 367 33.54 -14.10 9.53
C THR A 367 34.38 -13.44 8.44
N ASP A 368 35.15 -12.42 8.80
CA ASP A 368 36.10 -11.74 7.89
C ASP A 368 37.38 -12.57 7.58
N ARG A 369 37.70 -13.55 8.43
CA ARG A 369 38.92 -14.33 8.30
C ARG A 369 38.59 -15.72 7.77
N GLU A 370 39.43 -16.19 6.84
CA GLU A 370 39.40 -17.58 6.36
C GLU A 370 39.60 -18.58 7.51
N GLN A 371 38.76 -19.61 7.51
CA GLN A 371 38.83 -20.73 8.43
C GLN A 371 38.97 -22.02 7.64
N ALA A 372 39.64 -23.02 8.22
CA ALA A 372 39.68 -24.35 7.65
C ALA A 372 38.36 -25.10 7.94
N PHE A 373 37.65 -25.50 6.91
CA PHE A 373 36.45 -26.31 6.98
C PHE A 373 36.76 -27.69 6.40
N GLU A 374 36.26 -28.74 7.05
CA GLU A 374 36.29 -30.10 6.52
C GLU A 374 34.83 -30.48 6.21
N TYR A 375 34.59 -30.87 5.02
CA TYR A 375 33.29 -31.39 4.58
C TYR A 375 33.40 -32.90 4.45
N THR A 376 32.54 -33.63 5.14
CA THR A 376 32.40 -35.08 5.00
C THR A 376 31.08 -35.38 4.25
N SER A 377 31.18 -35.97 3.09
CA SER A 377 30.03 -36.39 2.30
C SER A 377 29.29 -37.55 2.93
N LYS A 378 28.03 -37.78 2.54
CA LYS A 378 27.25 -38.98 2.95
C LYS A 378 27.95 -40.31 2.63
N ALA A 379 28.90 -40.31 1.68
CA ALA A 379 29.72 -41.46 1.29
C ALA A 379 31.06 -41.58 2.08
N GLY A 380 31.23 -40.82 3.14
CA GLY A 380 32.41 -40.87 4.02
C GLY A 380 33.68 -40.23 3.45
N LYS A 381 33.66 -39.54 2.31
CA LYS A 381 34.83 -38.80 1.80
C LYS A 381 34.89 -37.44 2.47
N SER A 382 36.08 -37.10 3.04
CA SER A 382 36.34 -35.80 3.66
C SER A 382 37.24 -34.94 2.75
N TRP A 383 36.94 -33.68 2.66
CA TRP A 383 37.76 -32.65 2.02
C TRP A 383 37.97 -31.48 2.98
N GLU A 384 39.22 -31.05 3.11
CA GLU A 384 39.53 -29.82 3.82
C GLU A 384 39.67 -28.66 2.84
N TYR A 385 39.01 -27.56 3.14
CA TYR A 385 39.08 -26.32 2.35
C TYR A 385 39.11 -25.10 3.28
N ARG A 386 39.74 -24.02 2.81
CA ARG A 386 39.73 -22.73 3.52
C ARG A 386 38.69 -21.81 2.91
N SER A 387 37.85 -21.23 3.74
CA SER A 387 36.83 -20.26 3.34
C SER A 387 36.45 -19.37 4.50
N THR A 388 35.86 -18.25 4.22
CA THR A 388 35.11 -17.46 5.23
C THR A 388 33.77 -18.07 5.47
N PHE A 389 33.25 -18.02 6.70
CA PHE A 389 31.88 -18.35 6.97
C PHE A 389 31.02 -17.17 6.54
N GLU A 390 30.10 -17.37 5.60
CA GLU A 390 29.32 -16.29 4.94
C GLU A 390 28.29 -15.66 5.89
N GLY A 391 27.74 -16.42 6.83
CA GLY A 391 26.61 -16.01 7.67
C GLY A 391 25.25 -16.17 6.97
N VAL A 392 24.19 -16.22 7.78
CA VAL A 392 22.84 -16.52 7.27
C VAL A 392 22.30 -15.36 6.44
N VAL A 393 22.46 -14.13 6.90
CA VAL A 393 21.96 -12.92 6.23
C VAL A 393 22.63 -12.75 4.87
N ASN A 394 23.96 -12.79 4.83
CA ASN A 394 24.71 -12.63 3.58
C ASN A 394 24.42 -13.76 2.58
N ASN A 395 24.25 -14.99 3.07
CA ASN A 395 23.86 -16.13 2.25
C ASN A 395 22.49 -15.93 1.58
N LEU A 396 21.49 -15.45 2.33
CA LEU A 396 20.18 -15.17 1.80
C LEU A 396 20.21 -14.01 0.81
N GLN A 397 20.96 -12.94 1.09
CA GLN A 397 21.11 -11.80 0.18
C GLN A 397 21.74 -12.22 -1.16
N ARG A 398 22.84 -12.98 -1.11
CA ARG A 398 23.48 -13.50 -2.32
C ARG A 398 22.55 -14.41 -3.11
N ARG A 399 21.88 -15.36 -2.45
CA ARG A 399 20.92 -16.25 -3.13
C ARG A 399 19.76 -15.50 -3.74
N TYR A 400 19.27 -14.43 -3.12
CA TYR A 400 18.23 -13.58 -3.67
C TYR A 400 18.69 -12.86 -4.94
N ALA A 401 19.93 -12.38 -4.96
CA ALA A 401 20.52 -11.69 -6.11
C ALA A 401 20.83 -12.63 -7.30
N GLU A 402 21.28 -13.87 -7.01
CA GLU A 402 21.75 -14.81 -8.02
C GLU A 402 20.63 -15.70 -8.61
N THR A 403 19.52 -15.89 -7.90
CA THR A 403 18.46 -16.80 -8.34
C THR A 403 17.59 -16.19 -9.44
N SER A 404 17.28 -17.00 -10.46
CA SER A 404 16.26 -16.70 -11.46
C SER A 404 14.89 -17.29 -11.12
N SER A 405 14.79 -18.08 -10.03
CA SER A 405 13.55 -18.75 -9.63
C SER A 405 12.69 -17.82 -8.76
N ASP A 406 11.50 -17.48 -9.25
CA ASP A 406 10.53 -16.68 -8.51
C ASP A 406 10.12 -17.33 -7.17
N TYR A 407 10.01 -18.67 -7.15
CA TYR A 407 9.71 -19.41 -5.92
C TYR A 407 10.78 -19.20 -4.84
N VAL A 408 12.07 -19.25 -5.23
CA VAL A 408 13.18 -19.02 -4.30
C VAL A 408 13.22 -17.57 -3.83
N LYS A 409 12.95 -16.62 -4.72
CA LYS A 409 12.80 -15.20 -4.36
C LYS A 409 11.68 -14.98 -3.35
N GLU A 410 10.49 -15.48 -3.64
CA GLU A 410 9.33 -15.39 -2.73
C GLU A 410 9.60 -16.02 -1.35
N ASP A 411 10.32 -17.15 -1.32
CA ASP A 411 10.66 -17.80 -0.05
C ASP A 411 11.67 -16.97 0.78
N ILE A 412 12.62 -16.31 0.13
CA ILE A 412 13.58 -15.41 0.78
C ILE A 412 12.92 -14.09 1.21
N GLU A 413 12.00 -13.54 0.41
CA GLU A 413 11.26 -12.30 0.73
C GLU A 413 10.50 -12.36 2.04
N LYS A 414 10.10 -13.55 2.50
CA LYS A 414 9.47 -13.74 3.82
C LYS A 414 10.37 -13.29 4.98
N TYR A 415 11.68 -13.35 4.76
CA TYR A 415 12.71 -12.96 5.74
C TYR A 415 13.22 -11.54 5.54
N MET A 416 12.67 -10.78 4.57
CA MET A 416 13.04 -9.39 4.32
C MET A 416 12.11 -8.42 5.06
N SER A 417 12.68 -7.29 5.45
CA SER A 417 11.96 -6.12 5.96
C SER A 417 12.45 -4.87 5.24
N ALA A 418 11.53 -3.93 5.04
CA ALA A 418 11.87 -2.62 4.53
C ALA A 418 12.34 -1.72 5.69
N SER A 419 13.55 -1.17 5.56
CA SER A 419 14.10 -0.17 6.48
C SER A 419 14.18 1.19 5.79
N THR A 420 13.95 2.28 6.53
CA THR A 420 14.08 3.63 5.98
C THR A 420 15.51 3.86 5.48
N CYS A 421 15.66 4.36 4.26
CA CYS A 421 16.98 4.63 3.68
C CYS A 421 17.77 5.60 4.57
N PRO A 422 18.96 5.24 5.08
CA PRO A 422 19.74 6.10 5.99
C PRO A 422 20.23 7.39 5.33
N THR A 423 20.43 7.38 4.01
CA THR A 423 20.95 8.54 3.26
C THR A 423 19.88 9.61 3.05
N CYS A 424 18.70 9.25 2.51
CA CYS A 424 17.63 10.21 2.23
C CYS A 424 16.56 10.28 3.33
N LYS A 425 16.63 9.43 4.36
CA LYS A 425 15.66 9.37 5.46
C LYS A 425 14.21 9.27 4.97
N GLY A 426 14.00 8.50 3.90
CA GLY A 426 12.69 8.31 3.29
C GLY A 426 12.29 9.34 2.23
N ALA A 427 13.03 10.44 2.05
CA ALA A 427 12.68 11.51 1.10
C ALA A 427 12.81 11.12 -0.39
N ARG A 428 13.41 9.97 -0.70
CA ARG A 428 13.57 9.42 -2.07
C ARG A 428 14.45 10.21 -3.02
N LEU A 429 14.75 11.48 -2.71
CA LEU A 429 15.44 12.45 -3.55
C LEU A 429 16.89 12.71 -3.09
N LYS A 430 17.67 13.29 -3.97
CA LYS A 430 19.01 13.82 -3.68
C LYS A 430 18.93 15.06 -2.79
N PRO A 431 20.01 15.38 -2.03
CA PRO A 431 20.07 16.60 -1.19
C PRO A 431 19.85 17.90 -1.98
N GLU A 432 20.31 17.96 -3.23
CA GLU A 432 20.14 19.12 -4.11
C GLU A 432 18.66 19.41 -4.37
N ALA A 433 17.86 18.40 -4.66
CA ALA A 433 16.42 18.56 -4.87
C ALA A 433 15.69 18.97 -3.58
N LEU A 434 16.15 18.45 -2.44
CA LEU A 434 15.56 18.76 -1.13
C LEU A 434 15.96 20.15 -0.60
N ALA A 435 16.99 20.76 -1.18
CA ALA A 435 17.42 22.10 -0.82
C ALA A 435 16.66 23.22 -1.56
N VAL A 436 15.69 22.89 -2.42
CA VAL A 436 14.82 23.87 -3.08
C VAL A 436 13.52 24.01 -2.31
N THR A 437 13.08 25.26 -2.02
CA THR A 437 11.90 25.52 -1.20
C THR A 437 10.89 26.44 -1.91
N ILE A 438 9.62 26.29 -1.55
CA ILE A 438 8.52 27.19 -1.87
C ILE A 438 7.77 27.47 -0.56
N GLY A 439 7.54 28.74 -0.21
CA GLY A 439 6.94 29.07 1.07
C GLY A 439 7.71 28.52 2.27
N GLY A 440 9.04 28.36 2.16
CA GLY A 440 9.90 27.79 3.19
C GLY A 440 9.92 26.25 3.28
N MET A 441 9.13 25.55 2.47
CA MET A 441 8.99 24.10 2.48
C MET A 441 9.62 23.48 1.23
N ASN A 442 10.37 22.35 1.39
CA ASN A 442 10.84 21.56 0.27
C ASN A 442 9.76 20.59 -0.23
N ILE A 443 9.99 19.97 -1.40
CA ILE A 443 9.00 19.08 -2.02
C ILE A 443 8.67 17.85 -1.14
N ASP A 444 9.62 17.30 -0.39
CA ASP A 444 9.38 16.17 0.52
C ASP A 444 8.50 16.61 1.70
N ALA A 445 8.78 17.76 2.30
CA ALA A 445 7.96 18.31 3.38
C ALA A 445 6.52 18.56 2.92
N VAL A 446 6.32 19.13 1.74
CA VAL A 446 4.97 19.34 1.16
C VAL A 446 4.26 18.01 0.90
N THR A 447 4.95 17.00 0.38
CA THR A 447 4.32 15.70 0.10
C THR A 447 4.03 14.88 1.36
N ARG A 448 4.72 15.13 2.47
CA ARG A 448 4.48 14.49 3.76
C ARG A 448 3.32 15.11 4.55
N MET A 449 2.87 16.31 4.18
CA MET A 449 1.66 16.88 4.76
C MET A 449 0.46 15.98 4.49
N SER A 450 -0.49 15.95 5.40
CA SER A 450 -1.82 15.41 5.09
C SER A 450 -2.46 16.22 3.96
N ILE A 451 -3.37 15.59 3.21
CA ILE A 451 -4.10 16.26 2.13
C ILE A 451 -4.79 17.53 2.65
N GLU A 452 -5.36 17.50 3.85
CA GLU A 452 -5.96 18.65 4.51
C GLU A 452 -4.96 19.79 4.74
N ASN A 453 -3.80 19.48 5.32
CA ASN A 453 -2.75 20.47 5.56
C ASN A 453 -2.13 20.97 4.25
N GLY A 454 -2.01 20.11 3.24
CA GLY A 454 -1.58 20.48 1.90
C GLY A 454 -2.55 21.46 1.23
N GLU A 455 -3.85 21.24 1.35
CA GLU A 455 -4.88 22.16 0.86
C GLU A 455 -4.77 23.54 1.53
N ALA A 456 -4.63 23.57 2.87
CA ALA A 456 -4.43 24.79 3.62
C ALA A 456 -3.14 25.52 3.19
N PHE A 457 -2.02 24.78 3.05
CA PHE A 457 -0.75 25.32 2.58
C PHE A 457 -0.88 26.02 1.23
N PHE A 458 -1.48 25.37 0.22
CA PHE A 458 -1.65 25.97 -1.10
C PHE A 458 -2.69 27.10 -1.12
N ARG A 459 -3.66 27.13 -0.22
CA ARG A 459 -4.61 28.23 -0.07
C ARG A 459 -3.94 29.48 0.50
N GLU A 460 -3.05 29.32 1.48
CA GLU A 460 -2.36 30.41 2.19
C GLU A 460 -1.04 30.81 1.56
N LEU A 461 -0.58 30.08 0.53
CA LEU A 461 0.69 30.33 -0.13
C LEU A 461 0.74 31.74 -0.72
N ARG A 462 1.67 32.55 -0.22
CA ARG A 462 1.93 33.91 -0.71
C ARG A 462 3.06 33.85 -1.73
N LEU A 463 2.77 34.31 -2.94
CA LEU A 463 3.71 34.39 -4.04
C LEU A 463 3.96 35.85 -4.39
N THR A 464 5.15 36.17 -4.94
CA THR A 464 5.41 37.48 -5.55
C THR A 464 4.61 37.59 -6.83
N GLU A 465 4.37 38.82 -7.32
CA GLU A 465 3.61 39.08 -8.55
C GLU A 465 4.17 38.32 -9.77
N ARG A 466 5.49 38.18 -9.86
CA ARG A 466 6.15 37.39 -10.90
C ARG A 466 5.89 35.89 -10.74
N GLN A 467 6.02 35.37 -9.52
CA GLN A 467 5.78 33.97 -9.23
C GLN A 467 4.30 33.60 -9.45
N GLU A 468 3.37 34.50 -9.09
CA GLU A 468 1.95 34.30 -9.32
C GLU A 468 1.62 34.14 -10.81
N LYS A 469 2.17 35.00 -11.67
CA LYS A 469 1.98 34.88 -13.13
C LYS A 469 2.49 33.57 -13.70
N ILE A 470 3.57 33.02 -13.15
CA ILE A 470 4.16 31.73 -13.59
C ILE A 470 3.39 30.53 -13.03
N ALA A 471 3.02 30.60 -11.77
CA ALA A 471 2.50 29.45 -11.02
C ALA A 471 0.98 29.32 -11.03
N HIS A 472 0.23 30.36 -11.39
CA HIS A 472 -1.23 30.43 -11.29
C HIS A 472 -1.95 29.16 -11.77
N GLN A 473 -1.66 28.74 -13.01
CA GLN A 473 -2.30 27.56 -13.57
C GLN A 473 -1.89 26.26 -12.85
N ILE A 474 -0.61 26.15 -12.47
CA ILE A 474 -0.07 24.98 -11.78
C ILE A 474 -0.70 24.84 -10.39
N VAL A 475 -0.77 25.93 -9.63
CA VAL A 475 -1.38 25.95 -8.28
C VAL A 475 -2.87 25.69 -8.35
N LYS A 476 -3.58 26.19 -9.37
CA LYS A 476 -5.00 25.89 -9.61
C LYS A 476 -5.23 24.40 -9.78
N GLU A 477 -4.40 23.73 -10.60
CA GLU A 477 -4.50 22.28 -10.84
C GLU A 477 -4.17 21.46 -9.58
N ILE A 478 -3.15 21.87 -8.80
CA ILE A 478 -2.81 21.23 -7.53
C ILE A 478 -3.97 21.34 -6.55
N ARG A 479 -4.54 22.54 -6.36
CA ARG A 479 -5.67 22.77 -5.47
C ARG A 479 -6.89 21.94 -5.86
N ALA A 480 -7.22 21.89 -7.14
CA ALA A 480 -8.35 21.10 -7.63
C ALA A 480 -8.18 19.62 -7.29
N ARG A 481 -7.01 19.02 -7.58
CA ARG A 481 -6.74 17.61 -7.32
C ARG A 481 -6.70 17.27 -5.83
N ILE A 482 -6.08 18.13 -5.01
CA ILE A 482 -6.04 17.95 -3.54
C ILE A 482 -7.46 18.07 -2.98
N GLY A 483 -8.27 19.04 -3.43
CA GLY A 483 -9.66 19.19 -3.02
C GLY A 483 -10.52 17.97 -3.37
N PHE A 484 -10.34 17.35 -4.54
CA PHE A 484 -11.05 16.10 -4.88
C PHE A 484 -10.67 14.96 -3.95
N LEU A 485 -9.40 14.83 -3.56
CA LEU A 485 -8.98 13.82 -2.59
C LEU A 485 -9.61 14.06 -1.21
N ALA A 486 -9.72 15.30 -0.78
CA ALA A 486 -10.41 15.66 0.47
C ALA A 486 -11.90 15.32 0.41
N ASN A 487 -12.57 15.61 -0.71
CA ASN A 487 -14.00 15.38 -0.91
C ASN A 487 -14.39 13.88 -0.91
N VAL A 488 -13.47 12.99 -1.30
CA VAL A 488 -13.71 11.53 -1.20
C VAL A 488 -13.30 10.94 0.16
N GLY A 489 -13.07 11.78 1.17
CA GLY A 489 -12.77 11.33 2.54
C GLY A 489 -11.32 10.85 2.75
N LEU A 490 -10.36 11.32 1.93
CA LEU A 490 -8.94 10.96 2.04
C LEU A 490 -8.07 12.07 2.62
N ASN A 491 -8.66 13.01 3.35
CA ASN A 491 -8.01 14.18 3.96
C ASN A 491 -6.83 13.83 4.88
N TYR A 492 -6.85 12.66 5.50
CA TYR A 492 -5.80 12.16 6.40
C TYR A 492 -4.58 11.57 5.70
N LEU A 493 -4.67 11.21 4.41
CA LEU A 493 -3.54 10.65 3.66
C LEU A 493 -2.48 11.70 3.37
N THR A 494 -1.24 11.24 3.14
CA THR A 494 -0.15 12.09 2.64
C THR A 494 0.15 11.75 1.17
N LEU A 495 0.58 12.74 0.40
CA LEU A 495 0.98 12.54 -1.01
C LEU A 495 2.22 11.61 -1.13
N ALA A 496 3.08 11.58 -0.11
CA ALA A 496 4.27 10.73 -0.05
C ALA A 496 3.96 9.25 0.24
N ARG A 497 2.74 8.91 0.72
CA ARG A 497 2.36 7.55 1.10
C ARG A 497 2.48 6.61 -0.10
N SER A 498 3.16 5.49 0.10
CA SER A 498 3.33 4.46 -0.94
C SER A 498 1.99 3.84 -1.30
N ALA A 499 1.73 3.72 -2.61
CA ALA A 499 0.51 3.09 -3.12
C ALA A 499 0.36 1.61 -2.70
N THR A 500 1.47 0.92 -2.42
CA THR A 500 1.46 -0.47 -1.94
C THR A 500 0.95 -0.63 -0.50
N THR A 501 0.88 0.47 0.26
CA THR A 501 0.41 0.47 1.67
C THR A 501 -1.04 0.90 1.81
N LEU A 502 -1.71 1.22 0.71
CA LEU A 502 -3.10 1.64 0.69
C LEU A 502 -4.03 0.43 0.85
N SER A 503 -5.12 0.61 1.56
CA SER A 503 -6.24 -0.33 1.52
C SER A 503 -6.91 -0.33 0.14
N GLY A 504 -7.69 -1.38 -0.15
CA GLY A 504 -8.45 -1.46 -1.40
C GLY A 504 -9.37 -0.25 -1.59
N GLY A 505 -10.12 0.13 -0.56
CA GLY A 505 -11.01 1.28 -0.60
C GLY A 505 -10.27 2.63 -0.74
N GLU A 506 -9.11 2.82 -0.06
CA GLU A 506 -8.29 4.03 -0.26
C GLU A 506 -7.80 4.15 -1.71
N SER A 507 -7.30 3.04 -2.29
CA SER A 507 -6.83 3.03 -3.68
C SER A 507 -7.96 3.32 -4.68
N GLN A 508 -9.14 2.77 -4.46
CA GLN A 508 -10.33 3.00 -5.28
C GLN A 508 -10.77 4.46 -5.23
N ARG A 509 -10.84 5.06 -4.03
CA ARG A 509 -11.20 6.48 -3.87
C ARG A 509 -10.18 7.44 -4.49
N ILE A 510 -8.88 7.11 -4.44
CA ILE A 510 -7.85 7.87 -5.16
C ILE A 510 -8.13 7.87 -6.66
N ARG A 511 -8.49 6.73 -7.25
CA ARG A 511 -8.83 6.65 -8.67
C ARG A 511 -10.11 7.44 -8.97
N LEU A 512 -11.13 7.32 -8.11
CA LEU A 512 -12.36 8.11 -8.26
C LEU A 512 -12.06 9.61 -8.24
N ALA A 513 -11.27 10.10 -7.29
CA ALA A 513 -10.85 11.49 -7.22
C ALA A 513 -10.09 11.95 -8.48
N THR A 514 -9.20 11.08 -9.01
CA THR A 514 -8.46 11.36 -10.25
C THR A 514 -9.40 11.47 -11.46
N GLN A 515 -10.43 10.61 -11.56
CA GLN A 515 -11.40 10.65 -12.65
C GLN A 515 -12.30 11.90 -12.58
N ILE A 516 -12.74 12.29 -11.38
CA ILE A 516 -13.50 13.55 -11.19
C ILE A 516 -12.64 14.74 -11.62
N GLY A 517 -11.36 14.73 -11.27
CA GLY A 517 -10.41 15.77 -11.67
C GLY A 517 -10.24 15.92 -13.18
N SER A 518 -10.52 14.86 -13.96
CA SER A 518 -10.48 14.92 -15.42
C SER A 518 -11.65 15.68 -16.05
N ALA A 519 -12.71 15.93 -15.27
CA ALA A 519 -13.96 16.60 -15.70
C ALA A 519 -14.57 16.02 -16.99
N LEU A 520 -14.43 14.72 -17.22
CA LEU A 520 -15.01 14.04 -18.39
C LEU A 520 -16.55 14.03 -18.29
N VAL A 521 -17.21 14.22 -19.44
CA VAL A 521 -18.66 14.27 -19.57
C VAL A 521 -19.12 13.19 -20.55
N GLY A 522 -20.28 12.59 -20.31
CA GLY A 522 -20.85 11.57 -21.19
C GLY A 522 -20.17 10.21 -21.08
N VAL A 523 -19.50 9.94 -19.98
CA VAL A 523 -18.80 8.69 -19.67
C VAL A 523 -19.69 7.76 -18.85
N LEU A 524 -19.52 6.47 -19.04
CA LEU A 524 -20.08 5.41 -18.19
C LEU A 524 -19.06 4.98 -17.13
N TYR A 525 -19.29 5.34 -15.87
CA TYR A 525 -18.47 4.90 -14.75
C TYR A 525 -19.08 3.65 -14.12
N ILE A 526 -18.25 2.63 -13.89
CA ILE A 526 -18.64 1.40 -13.21
C ILE A 526 -17.76 1.25 -11.97
N LEU A 527 -18.40 1.25 -10.78
CA LEU A 527 -17.72 1.22 -9.49
C LEU A 527 -18.09 -0.06 -8.73
N ASP A 528 -17.11 -0.68 -8.10
CA ASP A 528 -17.27 -1.89 -7.28
C ASP A 528 -17.16 -1.53 -5.80
N GLU A 529 -18.31 -1.47 -5.12
CA GLU A 529 -18.42 -1.25 -3.68
C GLU A 529 -17.57 -0.06 -3.15
N PRO A 530 -17.77 1.17 -3.65
CA PRO A 530 -16.93 2.32 -3.30
C PRO A 530 -17.07 2.77 -1.84
N SER A 531 -18.11 2.34 -1.09
CA SER A 531 -18.34 2.62 0.33
C SER A 531 -17.47 1.77 1.27
N ILE A 532 -16.72 0.79 0.75
CA ILE A 532 -15.93 -0.14 1.56
C ILE A 532 -14.96 0.56 2.52
N GLY A 533 -14.97 0.12 3.79
CA GLY A 533 -14.07 0.62 4.82
C GLY A 533 -14.31 2.08 5.21
N LEU A 534 -15.46 2.64 4.84
CA LEU A 534 -15.88 3.97 5.23
C LEU A 534 -16.69 3.96 6.52
N HIS A 535 -16.41 4.92 7.38
CA HIS A 535 -17.35 5.32 8.40
C HIS A 535 -18.56 6.03 7.74
N GLN A 536 -19.75 5.95 8.33
CA GLN A 536 -20.98 6.54 7.74
C GLN A 536 -20.79 8.03 7.38
N ARG A 537 -20.14 8.81 8.23
CA ARG A 537 -19.81 10.22 7.95
C ARG A 537 -19.00 10.40 6.64
N ASP A 538 -18.06 9.52 6.37
CA ASP A 538 -17.23 9.60 5.17
C ASP A 538 -18.00 9.10 3.94
N ASN A 539 -18.98 8.20 4.13
CA ASN A 539 -19.89 7.72 3.08
C ASN A 539 -20.77 8.85 2.55
N ASP A 540 -21.28 9.73 3.42
CA ASP A 540 -22.06 10.91 2.99
C ASP A 540 -21.28 11.80 2.02
N ARG A 541 -19.98 12.01 2.26
CA ARG A 541 -19.11 12.78 1.37
C ARG A 541 -18.91 12.07 0.02
N LEU A 542 -18.73 10.75 0.04
CA LEU A 542 -18.63 9.95 -1.17
C LEU A 542 -19.92 10.08 -2.00
N LEU A 543 -21.10 9.95 -1.39
CA LEU A 543 -22.39 10.07 -2.06
C LEU A 543 -22.59 11.45 -2.69
N ALA A 544 -22.23 12.53 -2.00
CA ALA A 544 -22.23 13.88 -2.56
C ALA A 544 -21.34 13.98 -3.80
N THR A 545 -20.17 13.33 -3.77
CA THR A 545 -19.23 13.28 -4.87
C THR A 545 -19.78 12.50 -6.08
N LEU A 546 -20.42 11.36 -5.86
CA LEU A 546 -21.07 10.57 -6.92
C LEU A 546 -22.23 11.34 -7.56
N LYS A 547 -23.03 12.07 -6.77
CA LYS A 547 -24.09 12.98 -7.29
C LYS A 547 -23.49 14.05 -8.19
N THR A 548 -22.41 14.68 -7.76
CA THR A 548 -21.71 15.69 -8.58
C THR A 548 -21.24 15.10 -9.91
N LEU A 549 -20.66 13.90 -9.89
CA LEU A 549 -20.20 13.22 -11.12
C LEU A 549 -21.36 12.88 -12.06
N ARG A 550 -22.52 12.44 -11.53
CA ARG A 550 -23.75 12.23 -12.28
C ARG A 550 -24.27 13.54 -12.90
N ASP A 551 -24.32 14.61 -12.11
CA ASP A 551 -24.88 15.90 -12.50
C ASP A 551 -24.04 16.60 -13.58
N LEU A 552 -22.78 16.21 -13.75
CA LEU A 552 -21.93 16.57 -14.89
C LEU A 552 -22.37 15.89 -16.21
N GLY A 553 -23.40 15.04 -16.21
CA GLY A 553 -23.89 14.34 -17.40
C GLY A 553 -23.26 12.98 -17.64
N ASN A 554 -22.81 12.30 -16.59
CA ASN A 554 -22.26 10.94 -16.64
C ASN A 554 -23.29 9.90 -16.17
N THR A 555 -23.15 8.68 -16.67
CA THR A 555 -23.89 7.53 -16.17
C THR A 555 -23.02 6.76 -15.17
N LEU A 556 -23.55 6.49 -13.98
CA LEU A 556 -22.85 5.74 -12.95
C LEU A 556 -23.58 4.42 -12.68
N ILE A 557 -22.87 3.31 -12.81
CA ILE A 557 -23.31 1.98 -12.36
C ILE A 557 -22.48 1.61 -11.15
N VAL A 558 -23.09 1.45 -9.99
CA VAL A 558 -22.43 1.17 -8.72
C VAL A 558 -22.92 -0.17 -8.18
N ILE A 559 -22.02 -1.14 -8.01
CA ILE A 559 -22.35 -2.35 -7.26
C ILE A 559 -22.24 -1.99 -5.79
N GLU A 560 -23.32 -2.15 -5.03
CA GLU A 560 -23.35 -1.74 -3.63
C GLU A 560 -24.27 -2.59 -2.76
N HIS A 561 -23.89 -2.62 -1.47
CA HIS A 561 -24.68 -3.24 -0.40
C HIS A 561 -25.05 -2.25 0.71
N ASP A 562 -24.53 -1.02 0.61
CA ASP A 562 -24.79 0.05 1.57
C ASP A 562 -26.21 0.63 1.39
N GLU A 563 -26.92 0.77 2.49
CA GLU A 563 -28.29 1.28 2.50
C GLU A 563 -28.41 2.71 2.00
N ASP A 564 -27.52 3.62 2.46
CA ASP A 564 -27.57 5.05 2.11
C ASP A 564 -27.29 5.26 0.63
N THR A 565 -26.39 4.43 0.06
CA THR A 565 -26.12 4.44 -1.38
C THR A 565 -27.34 4.01 -2.20
N MET A 566 -28.04 2.94 -1.77
CA MET A 566 -29.25 2.48 -2.44
C MET A 566 -30.39 3.50 -2.33
N ARG A 567 -30.55 4.18 -1.18
CA ARG A 567 -31.52 5.26 -0.99
C ARG A 567 -31.24 6.51 -1.81
N THR A 568 -29.98 6.72 -2.14
CA THR A 568 -29.52 7.87 -2.93
C THR A 568 -29.62 7.62 -4.44
N ALA A 569 -29.78 6.36 -4.86
CA ALA A 569 -29.81 5.97 -6.27
C ALA A 569 -31.04 6.50 -7.00
N ASP A 570 -30.87 6.87 -8.27
CA ASP A 570 -31.99 7.18 -9.17
C ASP A 570 -32.70 5.89 -9.61
N VAL A 571 -31.96 4.79 -9.77
CA VAL A 571 -32.45 3.47 -10.17
C VAL A 571 -31.71 2.39 -9.40
N VAL A 572 -32.43 1.39 -8.91
CA VAL A 572 -31.89 0.21 -8.27
C VAL A 572 -32.23 -1.01 -9.13
N VAL A 573 -31.21 -1.84 -9.36
CA VAL A 573 -31.29 -3.14 -10.04
C VAL A 573 -30.99 -4.23 -9.02
N ASP A 574 -31.99 -5.04 -8.69
CA ASP A 574 -31.80 -6.16 -7.75
C ASP A 574 -31.67 -7.48 -8.50
N ILE A 575 -30.55 -8.19 -8.25
CA ILE A 575 -30.20 -9.45 -8.89
C ILE A 575 -30.27 -10.59 -7.89
N GLY A 576 -31.04 -11.62 -8.24
CA GLY A 576 -31.28 -12.76 -7.35
C GLY A 576 -31.85 -13.95 -8.11
N PRO A 577 -32.74 -14.73 -7.44
CA PRO A 577 -33.10 -14.68 -6.01
C PRO A 577 -32.02 -15.23 -5.07
N GLY A 578 -31.08 -16.04 -5.57
CA GLY A 578 -30.06 -16.70 -4.80
C GLY A 578 -28.63 -16.35 -5.25
N ALA A 579 -27.67 -17.22 -4.95
CA ALA A 579 -26.27 -17.12 -5.32
C ALA A 579 -25.87 -18.25 -6.27
N GLY A 580 -24.84 -18.01 -7.11
CA GLY A 580 -24.38 -19.01 -8.08
C GLY A 580 -25.46 -19.40 -9.08
N ALA A 581 -25.73 -20.69 -9.25
CA ALA A 581 -26.73 -21.19 -10.18
C ALA A 581 -28.19 -20.77 -9.84
N GLU A 582 -28.46 -20.44 -8.57
CA GLU A 582 -29.76 -19.95 -8.12
C GLU A 582 -29.91 -18.43 -8.27
N GLY A 583 -28.83 -17.74 -8.63
CA GLY A 583 -28.81 -16.31 -8.98
C GLY A 583 -28.98 -16.05 -10.46
N GLY A 584 -28.56 -14.91 -10.90
CA GLY A 584 -28.45 -14.54 -12.32
C GLY A 584 -29.73 -14.08 -12.98
N GLU A 585 -30.78 -13.76 -12.21
CA GLU A 585 -32.05 -13.21 -12.69
C GLU A 585 -32.23 -11.77 -12.19
N ILE A 586 -32.82 -10.92 -13.00
CA ILE A 586 -33.25 -9.59 -12.56
C ILE A 586 -34.59 -9.75 -11.82
N LEU A 587 -34.60 -9.42 -10.54
CA LEU A 587 -35.83 -9.43 -9.75
C LEU A 587 -36.66 -8.18 -9.98
N THR A 588 -36.01 -7.02 -9.95
CA THR A 588 -36.66 -5.74 -10.21
C THR A 588 -35.65 -4.69 -10.70
N VAL A 589 -36.15 -3.73 -11.46
CA VAL A 589 -35.46 -2.55 -11.98
C VAL A 589 -36.35 -1.36 -11.80
N GLY A 590 -35.97 -0.41 -11.01
CA GLY A 590 -36.81 0.79 -10.82
C GLY A 590 -36.37 1.61 -9.60
N THR A 591 -37.31 2.23 -8.95
CA THR A 591 -37.12 2.99 -7.74
C THR A 591 -36.86 2.06 -6.53
N LEU A 592 -36.28 2.60 -5.45
CA LEU A 592 -36.10 1.83 -4.23
C LEU A 592 -37.42 1.25 -3.70
N ASP A 593 -38.55 2.00 -3.81
CA ASP A 593 -39.86 1.55 -3.35
C ASP A 593 -40.33 0.26 -4.05
N GLU A 594 -39.99 0.09 -5.32
CA GLU A 594 -40.31 -1.14 -6.06
C GLU A 594 -39.48 -2.32 -5.52
N VAL A 595 -38.22 -2.09 -5.11
CA VAL A 595 -37.37 -3.11 -4.46
C VAL A 595 -37.91 -3.46 -3.08
N LEU A 596 -38.31 -2.47 -2.27
CA LEU A 596 -38.84 -2.67 -0.91
C LEU A 596 -40.13 -3.53 -0.91
N THR A 597 -40.96 -3.40 -1.94
CA THR A 597 -42.22 -4.13 -2.05
C THR A 597 -42.11 -5.49 -2.71
N HIS A 598 -41.00 -5.77 -3.40
CA HIS A 598 -40.84 -7.02 -4.14
C HIS A 598 -40.73 -8.24 -3.19
N PRO A 599 -41.57 -9.29 -3.39
CA PRO A 599 -41.68 -10.39 -2.42
C PRO A 599 -40.43 -11.30 -2.36
N LEU A 600 -39.72 -11.46 -3.46
CA LEU A 600 -38.52 -12.34 -3.56
C LEU A 600 -37.20 -11.59 -3.32
N SER A 601 -37.25 -10.27 -3.18
CA SER A 601 -36.07 -9.45 -2.95
C SER A 601 -35.60 -9.61 -1.51
N GLU A 602 -34.43 -10.24 -1.31
CA GLU A 602 -33.74 -10.27 -0.01
C GLU A 602 -33.30 -8.86 0.40
N THR A 603 -32.79 -8.07 -0.54
CA THR A 603 -32.44 -6.66 -0.32
C THR A 603 -33.64 -5.90 0.20
N GLY A 604 -34.79 -6.01 -0.50
CA GLY A 604 -36.06 -5.36 -0.10
C GLY A 604 -36.57 -5.86 1.25
N ALA A 605 -36.36 -7.12 1.59
CA ALA A 605 -36.78 -7.70 2.88
C ALA A 605 -36.01 -7.08 4.05
N TYR A 606 -34.70 -6.84 3.92
CA TYR A 606 -33.89 -6.18 4.96
C TYR A 606 -34.18 -4.68 5.01
N LEU A 607 -34.18 -3.98 3.89
CA LEU A 607 -34.41 -2.53 3.84
C LEU A 607 -35.84 -2.11 4.27
N SER A 608 -36.83 -2.95 4.06
CA SER A 608 -38.22 -2.72 4.57
C SER A 608 -38.38 -3.10 6.03
N GLY A 609 -37.40 -3.76 6.64
CA GLY A 609 -37.48 -4.29 8.01
C GLY A 609 -38.28 -5.56 8.15
N ARG A 610 -38.70 -6.21 7.05
CA ARG A 610 -39.33 -7.56 7.09
C ARG A 610 -38.38 -8.62 7.63
N LYS A 611 -37.09 -8.42 7.36
CA LYS A 611 -35.96 -9.17 7.96
C LYS A 611 -35.00 -8.16 8.60
N PHE A 612 -34.39 -8.50 9.72
CA PHE A 612 -33.42 -7.64 10.40
C PHE A 612 -32.46 -8.46 11.28
N ILE A 613 -31.31 -7.92 11.58
CA ILE A 613 -30.35 -8.47 12.52
C ILE A 613 -30.71 -7.98 13.92
N PRO A 614 -31.08 -8.87 14.88
CA PRO A 614 -31.58 -8.47 16.17
C PRO A 614 -30.46 -7.93 17.09
N ILE A 615 -30.83 -6.97 17.94
CA ILE A 615 -29.97 -6.52 19.04
C ILE A 615 -29.95 -7.60 20.13
N PRO A 616 -28.80 -8.00 20.67
CA PRO A 616 -28.71 -8.93 21.77
C PRO A 616 -29.47 -8.40 23.01
N LYS A 617 -30.31 -9.21 23.61
CA LYS A 617 -31.10 -8.83 24.82
C LYS A 617 -30.21 -8.52 26.02
N THR A 618 -29.04 -9.11 26.11
CA THR A 618 -28.05 -8.92 27.19
C THR A 618 -26.66 -8.89 26.61
N ARG A 619 -25.81 -7.99 27.12
CA ARG A 619 -24.40 -7.92 26.79
C ARG A 619 -23.60 -8.86 27.69
N ARG A 620 -22.66 -9.62 27.11
CA ARG A 620 -21.76 -10.49 27.88
C ARG A 620 -20.78 -9.68 28.70
N LYS A 621 -20.45 -10.16 29.89
CA LYS A 621 -19.41 -9.53 30.72
C LYS A 621 -18.05 -10.14 30.39
N ALA A 622 -17.03 -9.29 30.39
CA ALA A 622 -15.65 -9.70 30.22
C ALA A 622 -15.22 -10.69 31.31
N ARG A 623 -14.52 -11.74 30.94
CA ARG A 623 -13.91 -12.73 31.87
C ARG A 623 -12.55 -12.26 32.39
N GLY A 624 -11.91 -11.38 31.68
CA GLY A 624 -10.60 -10.81 31.95
C GLY A 624 -10.31 -9.65 31.01
N TRP A 625 -9.15 -9.07 31.16
CA TRP A 625 -8.74 -7.91 30.39
C TRP A 625 -7.32 -8.08 29.89
N LEU A 626 -7.11 -7.64 28.67
CA LEU A 626 -5.81 -7.44 28.05
C LEU A 626 -5.54 -5.95 28.02
N GLU A 627 -4.49 -5.48 28.68
CA GLU A 627 -4.13 -4.07 28.74
C GLU A 627 -2.90 -3.80 27.87
N VAL A 628 -2.99 -2.83 26.99
CA VAL A 628 -1.87 -2.26 26.23
C VAL A 628 -1.69 -0.82 26.71
N ARG A 629 -0.46 -0.44 27.09
CA ARG A 629 -0.15 0.89 27.59
C ARG A 629 0.89 1.59 26.74
N LYS A 630 0.77 2.93 26.62
CA LYS A 630 1.68 3.81 25.90
C LYS A 630 1.93 3.37 24.44
N ALA A 631 0.85 3.11 23.71
CA ALA A 631 0.95 2.80 22.28
C ALA A 631 1.20 4.07 21.47
N THR A 632 2.33 4.13 20.72
CA THR A 632 2.83 5.34 20.01
C THR A 632 3.14 5.07 18.55
N VAL A 633 2.49 4.09 17.90
CA VAL A 633 2.74 3.74 16.50
C VAL A 633 1.94 4.65 15.58
N ASN A 634 2.57 5.12 14.49
CA ASN A 634 1.96 5.99 13.49
C ASN A 634 1.30 7.23 14.15
N ASN A 635 -0.02 7.35 14.03
CA ASN A 635 -0.78 8.47 14.60
C ASN A 635 -1.23 8.24 16.05
N LEU A 636 -0.91 7.09 16.67
CA LEU A 636 -1.33 6.85 18.07
C LEU A 636 -0.60 7.75 19.06
N SER A 637 -1.35 8.46 19.89
CA SER A 637 -0.85 9.51 20.80
C SER A 637 -0.47 9.00 22.20
N GLY A 638 0.18 7.82 22.30
CA GLY A 638 0.60 7.26 23.59
C GLY A 638 -0.56 6.70 24.41
N ILE A 639 -1.54 6.10 23.74
CA ILE A 639 -2.79 5.65 24.32
C ILE A 639 -2.64 4.41 25.20
N ASP A 640 -3.47 4.38 26.24
CA ASP A 640 -3.72 3.21 27.09
C ASP A 640 -5.09 2.61 26.72
N VAL A 641 -5.14 1.31 26.44
CA VAL A 641 -6.38 0.64 26.02
C VAL A 641 -6.51 -0.73 26.64
N LYS A 642 -7.76 -1.09 26.99
CA LYS A 642 -8.14 -2.38 27.55
C LYS A 642 -9.05 -3.13 26.59
N PHE A 643 -8.67 -4.36 26.27
CA PHE A 643 -9.48 -5.26 25.45
C PHE A 643 -10.10 -6.34 26.33
N PRO A 644 -11.42 -6.50 26.32
CA PRO A 644 -12.08 -7.52 27.14
C PRO A 644 -11.87 -8.92 26.55
N ILE A 645 -11.73 -9.91 27.43
CA ILE A 645 -11.56 -11.33 27.06
C ILE A 645 -12.89 -12.07 27.22
N GLY A 646 -13.20 -12.98 26.26
CA GLY A 646 -14.38 -13.84 26.29
C GLY A 646 -15.67 -13.18 25.80
N VAL A 647 -15.58 -12.07 25.09
CA VAL A 647 -16.73 -11.32 24.54
C VAL A 647 -16.50 -10.97 23.07
N PHE A 648 -17.54 -10.44 22.42
CA PHE A 648 -17.50 -9.88 21.08
C PHE A 648 -17.24 -8.38 21.16
N THR A 649 -16.05 -7.96 20.72
CA THR A 649 -15.59 -6.58 20.74
C THR A 649 -15.49 -6.00 19.34
N ALA A 650 -15.98 -4.78 19.11
CA ALA A 650 -15.74 -4.04 17.87
C ALA A 650 -14.87 -2.79 18.15
N VAL A 651 -13.88 -2.59 17.29
CA VAL A 651 -13.06 -1.37 17.23
C VAL A 651 -13.63 -0.51 16.12
N THR A 652 -14.12 0.67 16.48
CA THR A 652 -14.87 1.59 15.62
C THR A 652 -14.15 2.95 15.48
N GLY A 653 -14.71 3.87 14.72
CA GLY A 653 -14.23 5.24 14.53
C GLY A 653 -14.05 5.62 13.08
N VAL A 654 -13.82 6.90 12.82
CA VAL A 654 -13.69 7.45 11.46
C VAL A 654 -12.51 6.85 10.68
N SER A 655 -12.53 7.00 9.35
CA SER A 655 -11.45 6.54 8.48
C SER A 655 -10.13 7.23 8.86
N GLY A 656 -9.03 6.46 8.95
CA GLY A 656 -7.72 6.99 9.35
C GLY A 656 -7.53 7.29 10.84
N SER A 657 -8.50 7.00 11.73
CA SER A 657 -8.39 7.26 13.18
C SER A 657 -7.36 6.38 13.92
N GLY A 658 -6.79 5.36 13.26
CA GLY A 658 -5.74 4.51 13.84
C GLY A 658 -6.19 3.12 14.26
N LYS A 659 -7.41 2.68 13.93
CA LYS A 659 -7.98 1.34 14.26
C LYS A 659 -7.06 0.19 13.89
N SER A 660 -6.68 0.10 12.61
CA SER A 660 -5.79 -0.97 12.11
C SER A 660 -4.38 -0.85 12.69
N THR A 661 -3.93 0.36 13.02
CA THR A 661 -2.67 0.57 13.73
C THR A 661 -2.74 -0.02 15.14
N LEU A 662 -3.78 0.31 15.91
CA LEU A 662 -3.98 -0.21 17.26
C LEU A 662 -4.10 -1.74 17.27
N VAL A 663 -4.90 -2.29 16.38
CA VAL A 663 -5.17 -3.74 16.38
C VAL A 663 -4.02 -4.52 15.74
N ASN A 664 -3.66 -4.21 14.46
CA ASN A 664 -2.72 -5.04 13.71
C ASN A 664 -1.26 -4.77 14.08
N GLN A 665 -0.89 -3.49 14.34
CA GLN A 665 0.50 -3.14 14.59
C GLN A 665 0.88 -3.13 16.07
N VAL A 666 -0.07 -2.90 16.97
CA VAL A 666 0.18 -2.90 18.41
C VAL A 666 -0.29 -4.21 19.05
N LEU A 667 -1.60 -4.48 19.08
CA LEU A 667 -2.17 -5.63 19.79
C LEU A 667 -1.68 -6.97 19.25
N VAL A 668 -1.76 -7.17 17.92
CA VAL A 668 -1.34 -8.43 17.28
C VAL A 668 0.15 -8.67 17.47
N ARG A 669 0.99 -7.63 17.37
CA ARG A 669 2.43 -7.77 17.62
C ARG A 669 2.73 -8.08 19.08
N ALA A 670 2.04 -7.41 19.99
CA ALA A 670 2.18 -7.65 21.43
C ALA A 670 1.82 -9.09 21.82
N LEU A 671 0.71 -9.62 21.29
CA LEU A 671 0.30 -10.99 21.52
C LEU A 671 1.26 -11.99 20.85
N ASN A 672 1.74 -11.73 19.66
CA ASN A 672 2.75 -12.59 19.01
C ASN A 672 4.07 -12.63 19.81
N GLN A 673 4.47 -11.50 20.41
CA GLN A 673 5.62 -11.47 21.31
C GLN A 673 5.40 -12.40 22.51
N HIS A 674 4.26 -12.29 23.16
CA HIS A 674 3.97 -13.08 24.35
C HIS A 674 3.79 -14.58 24.03
N LEU A 675 3.03 -14.91 22.98
CA LEU A 675 2.69 -16.30 22.64
C LEU A 675 3.79 -17.04 21.87
N HIS A 676 4.65 -16.33 21.14
CA HIS A 676 5.63 -16.91 20.22
C HIS A 676 7.05 -16.36 20.38
N GLY A 677 7.33 -15.53 21.41
CA GLY A 677 8.65 -14.98 21.67
C GLY A 677 9.17 -14.02 20.59
N GLN A 678 8.28 -13.44 19.75
CA GLN A 678 8.69 -12.49 18.73
C GLN A 678 9.13 -11.15 19.37
N PRO A 679 10.12 -10.44 18.78
CA PRO A 679 10.61 -9.20 19.39
C PRO A 679 9.54 -8.11 19.41
N ALA A 680 9.50 -7.39 20.53
CA ALA A 680 8.71 -6.17 20.64
C ALA A 680 9.29 -5.10 19.71
N GLY A 681 8.52 -4.62 18.78
CA GLY A 681 8.94 -3.56 17.86
C GLY A 681 9.05 -2.16 18.48
N GLY A 682 9.27 -2.02 19.80
CA GLY A 682 9.46 -0.72 20.47
C GLY A 682 8.26 0.26 20.43
N THR A 683 7.07 -0.24 20.15
CA THR A 683 5.90 0.58 19.77
C THR A 683 4.83 0.70 20.86
N TYR A 684 5.07 0.12 22.02
CA TYR A 684 4.20 0.20 23.20
C TYR A 684 5.01 -0.01 24.49
N GLY A 685 4.49 0.51 25.62
CA GLY A 685 5.20 0.41 26.89
C GLY A 685 5.08 -0.96 27.54
N THR A 686 3.87 -1.45 27.80
CA THR A 686 3.64 -2.73 28.47
C THR A 686 2.36 -3.39 28.00
N VAL A 687 2.35 -4.73 28.03
CA VAL A 687 1.16 -5.55 27.80
C VAL A 687 0.93 -6.43 29.01
N LYS A 688 -0.30 -6.47 29.52
CA LYS A 688 -0.70 -7.29 30.68
C LYS A 688 -1.89 -8.16 30.30
N GLY A 689 -1.99 -9.34 30.92
CA GLY A 689 -3.12 -10.27 30.76
C GLY A 689 -3.05 -11.19 29.56
N ALA A 690 -1.95 -11.20 28.80
CA ALA A 690 -1.75 -12.09 27.67
C ALA A 690 -1.63 -13.58 28.05
N ASP A 691 -1.27 -13.88 29.31
CA ASP A 691 -1.21 -15.21 29.94
C ASP A 691 -2.58 -15.90 30.03
N GLN A 692 -3.69 -15.16 29.89
CA GLN A 692 -5.04 -15.70 29.85
C GLN A 692 -5.38 -16.35 28.50
N LEU A 693 -4.53 -16.16 27.49
CA LEU A 693 -4.73 -16.64 26.12
C LEU A 693 -3.73 -17.76 25.79
N ASP A 694 -4.17 -18.74 25.02
CA ASP A 694 -3.32 -19.85 24.53
C ASP A 694 -3.07 -19.74 23.02
N LYS A 695 -3.89 -19.01 22.30
CA LYS A 695 -3.75 -18.88 20.84
C LYS A 695 -4.32 -17.53 20.37
N MET A 696 -3.68 -16.96 19.34
CA MET A 696 -4.24 -15.87 18.55
C MET A 696 -4.41 -16.31 17.09
N VAL A 697 -5.50 -15.87 16.47
CA VAL A 697 -5.80 -16.08 15.05
C VAL A 697 -6.16 -14.76 14.41
N VAL A 698 -5.38 -14.35 13.42
CA VAL A 698 -5.66 -13.15 12.63
C VAL A 698 -6.28 -13.58 11.30
N ILE A 699 -7.44 -13.02 10.99
CA ILE A 699 -8.21 -13.30 9.77
C ILE A 699 -8.34 -11.98 9.00
N ASP A 700 -7.46 -11.80 8.04
CA ASP A 700 -7.39 -10.64 7.15
C ASP A 700 -7.94 -10.95 5.74
N GLN A 701 -8.07 -9.93 4.91
CA GLN A 701 -8.55 -10.03 3.54
C GLN A 701 -7.49 -10.51 2.54
N SER A 702 -6.29 -10.87 2.99
CA SER A 702 -5.24 -11.37 2.09
C SER A 702 -5.67 -12.69 1.42
N PRO A 703 -5.28 -12.93 0.16
CA PRO A 703 -5.62 -14.16 -0.54
C PRO A 703 -5.18 -15.42 0.22
N ILE A 704 -5.95 -16.51 0.10
CA ILE A 704 -5.61 -17.83 0.69
C ILE A 704 -4.42 -18.51 -0.01
N GLY A 705 -3.91 -17.93 -1.06
CA GLY A 705 -2.72 -18.34 -1.80
C GLY A 705 -2.49 -17.44 -3.00
N ARG A 706 -1.25 -17.41 -3.50
CA ARG A 706 -0.82 -16.53 -4.59
C ARG A 706 -0.80 -17.22 -5.96
N THR A 707 -1.02 -18.53 -6.00
CA THR A 707 -0.96 -19.33 -7.23
C THR A 707 -2.32 -19.94 -7.56
N PRO A 708 -2.61 -20.24 -8.83
CA PRO A 708 -3.84 -20.94 -9.24
C PRO A 708 -4.02 -22.33 -8.61
N ARG A 709 -2.96 -22.90 -8.01
CA ARG A 709 -2.99 -24.19 -7.31
C ARG A 709 -3.64 -24.13 -5.95
N SER A 710 -3.62 -22.96 -5.31
CA SER A 710 -4.33 -22.74 -4.06
C SER A 710 -5.81 -22.57 -4.33
N ASN A 711 -6.64 -23.31 -3.58
CA ASN A 711 -8.09 -23.26 -3.70
C ASN A 711 -8.76 -23.57 -2.35
N PRO A 712 -10.08 -23.38 -2.18
CA PRO A 712 -10.80 -23.66 -0.94
C PRO A 712 -10.60 -25.07 -0.41
N ALA A 713 -10.61 -26.09 -1.28
CA ALA A 713 -10.45 -27.49 -0.88
C ALA A 713 -9.07 -27.78 -0.29
N THR A 714 -8.00 -27.20 -0.89
CA THR A 714 -6.62 -27.39 -0.39
C THR A 714 -6.36 -26.60 0.88
N TYR A 715 -6.85 -25.35 0.96
CA TYR A 715 -6.61 -24.48 2.10
C TYR A 715 -7.27 -25.02 3.39
N THR A 716 -8.51 -25.51 3.29
CA THR A 716 -9.22 -26.10 4.42
C THR A 716 -8.72 -27.51 4.79
N GLY A 717 -7.83 -28.07 3.98
CA GLY A 717 -7.35 -29.45 4.13
C GLY A 717 -8.44 -30.52 3.85
N THR A 718 -9.52 -30.14 3.20
CA THR A 718 -10.60 -31.06 2.77
C THR A 718 -10.10 -31.97 1.66
N PHE A 719 -9.26 -31.40 0.78
CA PHE A 719 -8.74 -32.15 -0.38
C PHE A 719 -7.84 -33.32 0.01
N ASP A 720 -7.15 -33.27 1.14
CA ASP A 720 -6.34 -34.41 1.63
C ASP A 720 -7.19 -35.63 1.93
N HIS A 721 -8.33 -35.43 2.59
CA HIS A 721 -9.28 -36.50 2.85
C HIS A 721 -9.97 -37.01 1.58
N ILE A 722 -10.22 -36.14 0.61
CA ILE A 722 -10.77 -36.54 -0.70
C ILE A 722 -9.76 -37.42 -1.45
N ARG A 723 -8.47 -37.04 -1.47
CA ARG A 723 -7.39 -37.82 -2.11
C ARG A 723 -7.23 -39.22 -1.43
N GLU A 724 -7.30 -39.27 -0.10
CA GLU A 724 -7.28 -40.50 0.66
C GLU A 724 -8.45 -41.41 0.26
N LEU A 725 -9.67 -40.84 0.19
CA LEU A 725 -10.86 -41.54 -0.26
C LEU A 725 -10.71 -42.15 -1.66
N PHE A 726 -10.22 -41.36 -2.62
CA PHE A 726 -10.00 -41.83 -4.00
C PHE A 726 -8.94 -42.96 -4.07
N SER A 727 -7.94 -42.96 -3.21
CA SER A 727 -6.95 -44.04 -3.15
C SER A 727 -7.53 -45.35 -2.59
N LEU A 728 -8.63 -45.27 -1.85
CA LEU A 728 -9.32 -46.46 -1.27
C LEU A 728 -10.34 -47.10 -2.21
N VAL A 729 -10.68 -46.42 -3.33
CA VAL A 729 -11.59 -46.99 -4.34
C VAL A 729 -10.99 -48.29 -4.93
N PRO A 730 -11.80 -49.33 -5.18
CA PRO A 730 -11.32 -50.64 -5.67
C PRO A 730 -10.40 -50.55 -6.89
N GLU A 731 -10.76 -49.69 -7.87
CA GLU A 731 -9.95 -49.44 -9.06
C GLU A 731 -8.57 -48.83 -8.75
N SER A 732 -8.49 -47.91 -7.80
CA SER A 732 -7.21 -47.34 -7.35
C SER A 732 -6.32 -48.42 -6.69
N LYS A 733 -6.91 -49.27 -5.86
CA LYS A 733 -6.19 -50.34 -5.22
C LYS A 733 -5.64 -51.34 -6.25
N MET A 734 -6.43 -51.72 -7.25
CA MET A 734 -5.99 -52.64 -8.33
C MET A 734 -4.83 -52.03 -9.11
N ARG A 735 -4.80 -50.73 -9.32
CA ARG A 735 -3.73 -50.03 -10.05
C ARG A 735 -2.56 -49.57 -9.15
N GLY A 736 -2.60 -49.84 -7.83
CA GLY A 736 -1.58 -49.39 -6.89
C GLY A 736 -1.50 -47.86 -6.72
N TYR A 737 -2.61 -47.14 -6.87
CA TYR A 737 -2.63 -45.69 -6.80
C TYR A 737 -2.69 -45.21 -5.35
N ALA A 738 -1.62 -44.58 -4.87
CA ALA A 738 -1.52 -43.90 -3.58
C ALA A 738 -2.19 -42.53 -3.61
N PRO A 739 -2.47 -41.89 -2.46
CA PRO A 739 -3.08 -40.56 -2.39
C PRO A 739 -2.33 -39.46 -3.19
N GLY A 740 -1.00 -39.60 -3.37
CA GLY A 740 -0.19 -38.72 -4.19
C GLY A 740 -0.59 -38.71 -5.68
N ARG A 741 -1.16 -39.80 -6.21
CA ARG A 741 -1.67 -39.89 -7.59
C ARG A 741 -2.78 -38.89 -7.86
N PHE A 742 -3.59 -38.60 -6.88
CA PHE A 742 -4.74 -37.70 -6.92
C PHE A 742 -4.38 -36.24 -6.53
N SER A 743 -3.06 -35.92 -6.42
CA SER A 743 -2.59 -34.57 -6.20
C SER A 743 -2.21 -33.90 -7.54
N PHE A 744 -2.79 -32.75 -7.82
CA PHE A 744 -2.38 -31.94 -8.98
C PHE A 744 -1.02 -31.21 -8.76
N ASN A 745 -0.44 -31.25 -7.55
CA ASN A 745 0.87 -30.67 -7.22
C ASN A 745 2.03 -31.66 -7.41
N VAL A 746 1.75 -32.97 -7.55
CA VAL A 746 2.75 -34.03 -7.57
C VAL A 746 2.79 -34.69 -8.94
N LYS A 747 4.00 -34.95 -9.45
CA LYS A 747 4.20 -35.69 -10.71
C LYS A 747 3.56 -37.08 -10.66
N GLY A 748 3.09 -37.56 -11.80
CA GLY A 748 2.51 -38.89 -11.96
C GLY A 748 0.99 -38.91 -12.17
N GLY A 749 0.22 -38.04 -11.48
CA GLY A 749 -1.24 -37.95 -11.65
C GLY A 749 -1.71 -36.66 -12.31
N ARG A 750 -0.91 -35.62 -12.26
CA ARG A 750 -1.22 -34.31 -12.83
C ARG A 750 -1.05 -34.28 -14.36
N CYS A 751 -1.64 -33.32 -15.00
CA CYS A 751 -1.32 -32.95 -16.38
C CYS A 751 0.07 -32.30 -16.41
N GLU A 752 1.01 -32.87 -17.14
CA GLU A 752 2.37 -32.33 -17.19
C GLU A 752 2.50 -31.13 -18.12
N ALA A 753 1.55 -30.89 -19.05
CA ALA A 753 1.56 -29.70 -19.92
C ALA A 753 1.31 -28.39 -19.16
N CYS A 754 0.37 -28.39 -18.19
CA CYS A 754 0.10 -27.25 -17.31
C CYS A 754 0.62 -27.47 -15.89
N GLU A 755 1.38 -28.52 -15.65
CA GLU A 755 1.89 -28.92 -14.34
C GLU A 755 0.84 -29.00 -13.22
N GLY A 756 -0.43 -29.21 -13.57
CA GLY A 756 -1.56 -29.29 -12.65
C GLY A 756 -2.30 -27.98 -12.40
N ASP A 757 -1.90 -26.87 -13.03
CA ASP A 757 -2.58 -25.57 -12.88
C ASP A 757 -3.96 -25.57 -13.56
N GLY A 758 -4.15 -26.39 -14.60
CA GLY A 758 -5.37 -26.39 -15.41
C GLY A 758 -5.42 -25.25 -16.44
N ILE A 759 -4.61 -24.24 -16.24
CA ILE A 759 -4.49 -23.05 -17.09
C ILE A 759 -3.02 -22.83 -17.47
N ILE A 760 -2.78 -22.14 -18.55
CA ILE A 760 -1.46 -21.70 -19.00
C ILE A 760 -1.41 -20.19 -18.89
N LYS A 761 -0.42 -19.67 -18.20
CA LYS A 761 -0.15 -18.24 -18.09
C LYS A 761 0.61 -17.78 -19.32
N ILE A 762 0.05 -16.82 -20.04
CA ILE A 762 0.73 -16.12 -21.13
C ILE A 762 1.19 -14.78 -20.60
N GLU A 763 2.51 -14.62 -20.42
CA GLU A 763 3.09 -13.38 -19.94
C GLU A 763 3.09 -12.32 -21.03
N MET A 764 2.50 -11.17 -20.73
CA MET A 764 2.41 -10.03 -21.64
C MET A 764 3.25 -8.89 -21.04
N HIS A 765 4.37 -8.52 -21.69
CA HIS A 765 5.34 -7.57 -21.17
C HIS A 765 4.79 -6.17 -20.79
N PHE A 766 3.69 -5.73 -21.41
CA PHE A 766 3.09 -4.39 -21.21
C PHE A 766 1.61 -4.44 -20.82
N LEU A 767 1.00 -5.62 -20.75
CA LEU A 767 -0.40 -5.84 -20.41
C LEU A 767 -0.51 -6.82 -19.24
N PRO A 768 -1.66 -6.89 -18.57
CA PRO A 768 -1.91 -7.94 -17.59
C PRO A 768 -1.74 -9.33 -18.22
N ASP A 769 -1.17 -10.27 -17.46
CA ASP A 769 -1.00 -11.65 -17.90
C ASP A 769 -2.35 -12.29 -18.26
N VAL A 770 -2.40 -13.02 -19.36
CA VAL A 770 -3.59 -13.75 -19.81
C VAL A 770 -3.51 -15.20 -19.36
N TYR A 771 -4.60 -15.72 -18.82
CA TYR A 771 -4.72 -17.11 -18.39
C TYR A 771 -5.68 -17.86 -19.31
N VAL A 772 -5.20 -18.86 -20.03
CA VAL A 772 -6.01 -19.68 -20.94
C VAL A 772 -6.12 -21.11 -20.42
N PRO A 773 -7.26 -21.81 -20.62
CA PRO A 773 -7.38 -23.21 -20.26
C PRO A 773 -6.32 -24.05 -20.98
N CYS A 774 -5.72 -25.01 -20.28
CA CYS A 774 -4.74 -25.92 -20.86
C CYS A 774 -5.41 -26.80 -21.94
N GLU A 775 -4.90 -26.77 -23.18
CA GLU A 775 -5.44 -27.51 -24.33
C GLU A 775 -5.41 -29.02 -24.10
N VAL A 776 -4.40 -29.55 -23.40
CA VAL A 776 -4.20 -30.98 -23.15
C VAL A 776 -5.23 -31.52 -22.15
N CYS A 777 -5.36 -30.90 -21.02
CA CYS A 777 -6.30 -31.36 -19.96
C CYS A 777 -7.65 -30.64 -20.00
N LYS A 778 -7.82 -29.60 -20.83
CA LYS A 778 -9.03 -28.78 -20.93
C LYS A 778 -9.51 -28.27 -19.55
N GLY A 779 -8.59 -27.76 -18.74
CA GLY A 779 -8.85 -27.25 -17.41
C GLY A 779 -8.90 -28.31 -16.30
N ARG A 780 -8.92 -29.61 -16.61
CA ARG A 780 -9.16 -30.69 -15.65
C ARG A 780 -8.00 -30.97 -14.68
N ARG A 781 -6.82 -30.38 -14.88
CA ARG A 781 -5.62 -30.48 -14.02
C ARG A 781 -4.91 -31.84 -13.97
N TYR A 782 -5.55 -32.94 -14.38
CA TYR A 782 -5.06 -34.33 -14.29
C TYR A 782 -4.82 -34.96 -15.65
N ASN A 783 -4.02 -36.03 -15.67
CA ASN A 783 -3.87 -36.87 -16.85
C ASN A 783 -5.08 -37.84 -17.01
N ALA A 784 -5.23 -38.39 -18.23
CA ALA A 784 -6.36 -39.24 -18.57
C ALA A 784 -6.50 -40.45 -17.62
N GLN A 785 -5.38 -41.12 -17.30
CA GLN A 785 -5.38 -42.30 -16.45
C GLN A 785 -5.91 -42.04 -15.04
N THR A 786 -5.60 -40.88 -14.46
CA THR A 786 -6.12 -40.48 -13.12
C THR A 786 -7.62 -40.21 -13.17
N LEU A 787 -8.10 -39.64 -14.30
CA LEU A 787 -9.51 -39.32 -14.52
C LEU A 787 -10.40 -40.56 -14.79
N GLU A 788 -9.82 -41.72 -15.06
CA GLU A 788 -10.59 -42.98 -15.16
C GLU A 788 -11.15 -43.42 -13.81
N VAL A 789 -10.46 -43.11 -12.72
CA VAL A 789 -10.91 -43.47 -11.36
C VAL A 789 -12.09 -42.61 -10.95
N LYS A 790 -13.20 -43.27 -10.55
CA LYS A 790 -14.44 -42.59 -10.16
C LYS A 790 -14.91 -43.05 -8.77
N TYR A 791 -15.40 -42.08 -8.01
CA TYR A 791 -16.13 -42.32 -6.74
C TYR A 791 -17.57 -41.85 -6.95
N LYS A 792 -18.56 -42.75 -6.76
CA LYS A 792 -19.99 -42.51 -7.03
C LYS A 792 -20.20 -41.83 -8.44
N GLY A 793 -19.47 -42.30 -9.46
CA GLY A 793 -19.59 -41.83 -10.82
C GLY A 793 -18.84 -40.50 -11.14
N LYS A 794 -18.22 -39.85 -10.18
CA LYS A 794 -17.49 -38.59 -10.32
C LYS A 794 -15.97 -38.79 -10.27
N THR A 795 -15.25 -38.15 -11.15
CA THR A 795 -13.78 -38.07 -11.15
C THR A 795 -13.30 -37.09 -10.09
N ILE A 796 -11.99 -37.13 -9.76
CA ILE A 796 -11.38 -36.15 -8.85
C ILE A 796 -11.48 -34.72 -9.40
N SER A 797 -11.46 -34.52 -10.71
CA SER A 797 -11.65 -33.24 -11.37
C SER A 797 -13.09 -32.75 -11.24
N ASP A 798 -14.08 -33.63 -11.42
CA ASP A 798 -15.50 -33.28 -11.25
C ASP A 798 -15.78 -32.79 -9.80
N ILE A 799 -15.10 -33.38 -8.79
CA ILE A 799 -15.21 -32.93 -7.42
C ILE A 799 -14.66 -31.51 -7.22
N LEU A 800 -13.57 -31.14 -7.89
CA LEU A 800 -13.03 -29.78 -7.82
C LEU A 800 -13.94 -28.76 -8.51
N GLU A 801 -14.71 -29.17 -9.52
CA GLU A 801 -15.68 -28.32 -10.21
C GLU A 801 -17.02 -28.22 -9.48
N MET A 802 -17.31 -29.11 -8.50
CA MET A 802 -18.54 -29.02 -7.70
C MET A 802 -18.53 -27.75 -6.84
N ARG A 803 -19.68 -27.18 -6.66
CA ARG A 803 -19.92 -26.19 -5.61
C ARG A 803 -19.75 -26.83 -4.23
N VAL A 804 -19.44 -26.01 -3.23
CA VAL A 804 -19.23 -26.51 -1.87
C VAL A 804 -20.52 -27.11 -1.30
N ASP A 805 -21.71 -26.54 -1.56
CA ASP A 805 -23.00 -27.07 -1.13
C ASP A 805 -23.32 -28.43 -1.77
N GLU A 806 -23.08 -28.58 -3.06
CA GLU A 806 -23.21 -29.86 -3.78
C GLU A 806 -22.25 -30.89 -3.25
N ALA A 807 -20.96 -30.52 -3.03
CA ALA A 807 -19.97 -31.41 -2.44
C ALA A 807 -20.33 -31.79 -0.99
N ASN A 808 -20.90 -30.87 -0.21
CA ASN A 808 -21.38 -31.15 1.14
C ASN A 808 -22.48 -32.20 1.17
N ALA A 809 -23.44 -32.12 0.26
CA ALA A 809 -24.48 -33.12 0.07
C ALA A 809 -23.90 -34.46 -0.43
N PHE A 810 -23.00 -34.44 -1.42
CA PHE A 810 -22.36 -35.60 -2.03
C PHE A 810 -21.56 -36.44 -1.01
N PHE A 811 -20.84 -35.76 -0.10
CA PHE A 811 -20.01 -36.39 0.94
C PHE A 811 -20.71 -36.51 2.31
N SER A 812 -22.01 -36.38 2.39
CA SER A 812 -22.79 -36.43 3.64
C SER A 812 -22.50 -37.65 4.50
N ALA A 813 -22.23 -38.83 3.86
CA ALA A 813 -21.89 -40.08 4.54
C ALA A 813 -20.42 -40.17 5.06
N ILE A 814 -19.58 -39.13 4.81
CA ILE A 814 -18.15 -39.13 5.17
C ILE A 814 -17.85 -37.97 6.13
N PRO A 815 -17.93 -38.22 7.47
CA PRO A 815 -17.89 -37.15 8.47
C PRO A 815 -16.65 -36.24 8.39
N ARG A 816 -15.47 -36.80 8.06
CA ARG A 816 -14.21 -36.02 7.95
C ARG A 816 -14.23 -34.98 6.83
N ILE A 817 -14.95 -35.25 5.74
CA ILE A 817 -15.10 -34.32 4.60
C ILE A 817 -16.30 -33.42 4.86
N HIS A 818 -17.46 -34.03 5.19
CA HIS A 818 -18.72 -33.35 5.42
C HIS A 818 -18.63 -32.20 6.44
N ASN A 819 -18.01 -32.47 7.63
CA ASN A 819 -17.88 -31.44 8.68
C ASN A 819 -17.09 -30.19 8.21
N LYS A 820 -16.06 -30.39 7.41
CA LYS A 820 -15.28 -29.26 6.85
C LYS A 820 -16.06 -28.47 5.79
N LEU A 821 -16.81 -29.16 4.92
CA LEU A 821 -17.65 -28.52 3.91
C LEU A 821 -18.81 -27.78 4.55
N ARG A 822 -19.43 -28.36 5.58
CA ARG A 822 -20.48 -27.71 6.34
C ARG A 822 -20.04 -26.39 6.93
N THR A 823 -18.83 -26.28 7.51
CA THR A 823 -18.34 -24.98 8.02
C THR A 823 -18.15 -23.93 6.91
N ILE A 824 -17.80 -24.35 5.68
CA ILE A 824 -17.73 -23.43 4.54
C ILE A 824 -19.12 -22.95 4.14
N CYS A 825 -20.12 -23.84 4.17
CA CYS A 825 -21.53 -23.46 3.93
C CYS A 825 -22.06 -22.52 5.02
N GLU A 826 -21.74 -22.79 6.30
CA GLU A 826 -22.19 -21.97 7.44
C GLU A 826 -21.68 -20.51 7.36
N VAL A 827 -20.50 -20.27 6.79
CA VAL A 827 -20.01 -18.91 6.54
C VAL A 827 -20.56 -18.27 5.24
N GLY A 828 -21.55 -18.90 4.60
CA GLY A 828 -22.20 -18.35 3.39
C GLY A 828 -21.45 -18.58 2.08
N LEU A 829 -20.51 -19.53 2.02
CA LEU A 829 -19.69 -19.83 0.83
C LEU A 829 -20.11 -21.14 0.12
N GLY A 830 -21.38 -21.55 0.24
CA GLY A 830 -21.88 -22.75 -0.45
C GLY A 830 -21.76 -22.68 -1.97
N TYR A 831 -21.88 -21.51 -2.55
CA TYR A 831 -21.90 -21.25 -3.98
C TYR A 831 -20.54 -21.34 -4.67
N ILE A 832 -19.40 -21.18 -3.98
CA ILE A 832 -18.07 -21.24 -4.59
C ILE A 832 -17.70 -22.67 -5.01
N LYS A 833 -16.87 -22.82 -6.05
CA LYS A 833 -16.36 -24.13 -6.46
C LYS A 833 -15.24 -24.59 -5.52
N MET A 834 -15.20 -25.91 -5.25
CA MET A 834 -14.15 -26.54 -4.44
C MET A 834 -12.74 -26.23 -4.94
N GLY A 835 -12.53 -26.29 -6.26
CA GLY A 835 -11.26 -26.05 -6.94
C GLY A 835 -11.06 -24.63 -7.46
N GLN A 836 -11.91 -23.66 -7.06
CA GLN A 836 -11.79 -22.26 -7.50
C GLN A 836 -10.41 -21.70 -7.14
N PRO A 837 -9.64 -21.15 -8.11
CA PRO A 837 -8.34 -20.58 -7.82
C PRO A 837 -8.40 -19.47 -6.77
N ALA A 838 -7.45 -19.45 -5.85
CA ALA A 838 -7.38 -18.42 -4.80
C ALA A 838 -7.32 -16.97 -5.37
N THR A 839 -6.77 -16.82 -6.56
CA THR A 839 -6.63 -15.53 -7.26
C THR A 839 -7.94 -14.99 -7.80
N THR A 840 -8.99 -15.82 -7.93
CA THR A 840 -10.32 -15.42 -8.41
C THR A 840 -11.29 -15.12 -7.27
N LEU A 841 -10.92 -15.46 -6.02
CA LEU A 841 -11.74 -15.14 -4.85
C LEU A 841 -11.66 -13.66 -4.53
N SER A 842 -12.79 -13.08 -4.10
CA SER A 842 -12.80 -11.75 -3.50
C SER A 842 -12.10 -11.75 -2.13
N GLY A 843 -11.71 -10.57 -1.64
CA GLY A 843 -11.08 -10.45 -0.31
C GLY A 843 -11.98 -11.01 0.81
N GLY A 844 -13.28 -10.70 0.76
CA GLY A 844 -14.26 -11.22 1.72
C GLY A 844 -14.48 -12.74 1.62
N GLU A 845 -14.47 -13.32 0.41
CA GLU A 845 -14.54 -14.78 0.23
C GLU A 845 -13.28 -15.46 0.80
N ALA A 846 -12.10 -14.94 0.51
CA ALA A 846 -10.84 -15.46 1.06
C ALA A 846 -10.84 -15.42 2.60
N GLN A 847 -11.30 -14.34 3.20
CA GLN A 847 -11.43 -14.16 4.65
C GLN A 847 -12.39 -15.19 5.25
N ARG A 848 -13.55 -15.40 4.63
CA ARG A 848 -14.54 -16.39 5.08
C ARG A 848 -14.01 -17.83 4.96
N VAL A 849 -13.22 -18.16 3.92
CA VAL A 849 -12.54 -19.47 3.82
C VAL A 849 -11.56 -19.68 4.99
N LYS A 850 -10.80 -18.62 5.36
CA LYS A 850 -9.92 -18.65 6.54
C LYS A 850 -10.71 -18.90 7.81
N LEU A 851 -11.81 -18.18 8.01
CA LEU A 851 -12.72 -18.33 9.14
C LEU A 851 -13.28 -19.77 9.22
N ALA A 852 -13.80 -20.32 8.12
CA ALA A 852 -14.31 -21.69 8.04
C ALA A 852 -13.24 -22.72 8.44
N THR A 853 -11.97 -22.48 8.03
CA THR A 853 -10.85 -23.35 8.38
C THR A 853 -10.61 -23.37 9.88
N GLU A 854 -10.62 -22.23 10.55
CA GLU A 854 -10.44 -22.16 12.01
C GLU A 854 -11.64 -22.74 12.77
N LEU A 855 -12.87 -22.53 12.29
CA LEU A 855 -14.08 -23.15 12.84
C LEU A 855 -14.08 -24.66 12.78
N SER A 856 -13.45 -25.24 11.75
CA SER A 856 -13.33 -26.71 11.62
C SER A 856 -12.35 -27.33 12.62
N ARG A 857 -11.58 -26.53 13.35
CA ARG A 857 -10.60 -26.97 14.36
C ARG A 857 -11.25 -27.04 15.74
N ARG A 858 -10.70 -27.90 16.63
CA ARG A 858 -11.17 -27.99 18.01
C ARG A 858 -10.83 -26.67 18.75
N SER A 859 -11.83 -26.02 19.32
CA SER A 859 -11.66 -24.82 20.14
C SER A 859 -11.11 -25.16 21.52
N THR A 860 -10.21 -24.35 22.05
CA THR A 860 -9.69 -24.42 23.42
C THR A 860 -10.51 -23.54 24.38
N GLY A 861 -11.32 -22.60 23.86
CA GLY A 861 -12.07 -21.61 24.65
C GLY A 861 -11.23 -20.45 25.17
N ARG A 862 -9.95 -20.35 24.76
CA ARG A 862 -9.03 -19.27 25.13
C ARG A 862 -8.35 -18.66 23.91
N THR A 863 -8.94 -18.82 22.72
CA THR A 863 -8.40 -18.25 21.49
C THR A 863 -8.89 -16.82 21.32
N PHE A 864 -7.98 -15.93 20.93
CA PHE A 864 -8.28 -14.55 20.59
C PHE A 864 -8.33 -14.42 19.06
N TYR A 865 -9.50 -14.20 18.49
CA TYR A 865 -9.72 -13.98 17.06
C TYR A 865 -9.71 -12.49 16.75
N VAL A 866 -8.93 -12.10 15.76
CA VAL A 866 -8.86 -10.73 15.24
C VAL A 866 -9.32 -10.77 13.78
N LEU A 867 -10.37 -10.00 13.44
CA LEU A 867 -10.89 -9.88 12.10
C LEU A 867 -10.85 -8.41 11.66
N ASP A 868 -10.36 -8.19 10.45
CA ASP A 868 -10.27 -6.84 9.86
C ASP A 868 -11.36 -6.69 8.79
N GLU A 869 -12.35 -5.83 9.06
CA GLU A 869 -13.50 -5.51 8.21
C GLU A 869 -14.17 -6.76 7.61
N PRO A 870 -14.66 -7.71 8.43
CA PRO A 870 -15.16 -8.98 7.92
C PRO A 870 -16.47 -8.88 7.13
N THR A 871 -17.15 -7.73 7.14
CA THR A 871 -18.40 -7.50 6.37
C THR A 871 -18.17 -6.92 4.98
N THR A 872 -16.92 -6.69 4.60
CA THR A 872 -16.55 -6.16 3.29
C THR A 872 -17.16 -7.00 2.16
N GLY A 873 -17.94 -6.38 1.25
CA GLY A 873 -18.54 -7.03 0.10
C GLY A 873 -19.68 -7.99 0.45
N LEU A 874 -20.28 -7.86 1.63
CA LEU A 874 -21.37 -8.72 2.07
C LEU A 874 -22.73 -8.02 2.00
N HIS A 875 -23.69 -8.74 1.44
CA HIS A 875 -25.09 -8.40 1.56
C HIS A 875 -25.61 -8.61 3.00
N PHE A 876 -26.66 -7.91 3.43
CA PHE A 876 -27.25 -7.98 4.77
C PHE A 876 -27.51 -9.44 5.23
N ALA A 877 -28.03 -10.29 4.34
CA ALA A 877 -28.27 -11.70 4.63
C ALA A 877 -26.98 -12.48 4.92
N ASP A 878 -25.88 -12.16 4.27
CA ASP A 878 -24.57 -12.79 4.50
C ASP A 878 -23.92 -12.26 5.78
N ILE A 879 -24.12 -10.95 6.10
CA ILE A 879 -23.71 -10.36 7.38
C ILE A 879 -24.42 -11.07 8.53
N HIS A 880 -25.71 -11.34 8.41
CA HIS A 880 -26.47 -12.04 9.43
C HIS A 880 -25.89 -13.45 9.70
N LYS A 881 -25.60 -14.24 8.65
CA LYS A 881 -24.94 -15.56 8.79
C LYS A 881 -23.57 -15.44 9.42
N LEU A 882 -22.76 -14.46 9.04
CA LEU A 882 -21.44 -14.20 9.60
C LEU A 882 -21.53 -13.91 11.10
N LEU A 883 -22.47 -13.04 11.51
CA LEU A 883 -22.67 -12.70 12.92
C LEU A 883 -23.07 -13.94 13.74
N ASP A 884 -23.94 -14.80 13.23
CA ASP A 884 -24.30 -16.07 13.89
C ASP A 884 -23.05 -16.94 14.15
N VAL A 885 -22.13 -16.98 13.19
CA VAL A 885 -20.88 -17.72 13.32
C VAL A 885 -19.96 -17.09 14.36
N LEU A 886 -19.79 -15.76 14.34
CA LEU A 886 -18.97 -15.05 15.33
C LEU A 886 -19.54 -15.18 16.75
N GLN A 887 -20.87 -15.13 16.90
CA GLN A 887 -21.55 -15.33 18.18
C GLN A 887 -21.34 -16.76 18.72
N LYS A 888 -21.35 -17.79 17.84
CA LYS A 888 -21.02 -19.19 18.23
C LYS A 888 -19.59 -19.30 18.76
N LEU A 889 -18.60 -18.62 18.13
CA LEU A 889 -17.22 -18.61 18.60
C LEU A 889 -17.10 -18.03 20.01
N VAL A 890 -17.78 -16.93 20.28
CA VAL A 890 -17.77 -16.30 21.62
C VAL A 890 -18.48 -17.21 22.64
N GLN A 891 -19.59 -17.84 22.28
CA GLN A 891 -20.31 -18.78 23.16
C GLN A 891 -19.45 -19.96 23.60
N THR A 892 -18.49 -20.39 22.79
CA THR A 892 -17.51 -21.43 23.14
C THR A 892 -16.36 -20.93 24.02
N GLY A 893 -16.41 -19.68 24.50
CA GLY A 893 -15.47 -19.09 25.44
C GLY A 893 -14.34 -18.27 24.83
N ASN A 894 -14.25 -18.18 23.50
CA ASN A 894 -13.23 -17.41 22.82
C ASN A 894 -13.53 -15.91 22.87
N SER A 895 -12.49 -15.11 22.60
CA SER A 895 -12.61 -13.66 22.39
C SER A 895 -12.62 -13.39 20.89
N VAL A 896 -13.52 -12.53 20.44
CA VAL A 896 -13.60 -12.07 19.05
C VAL A 896 -13.48 -10.57 19.03
N LEU A 897 -12.49 -10.07 18.31
CA LEU A 897 -12.28 -8.64 18.07
C LEU A 897 -12.42 -8.38 16.58
N VAL A 898 -13.27 -7.43 16.22
CA VAL A 898 -13.44 -6.99 14.83
C VAL A 898 -13.11 -5.51 14.70
N ILE A 899 -12.48 -5.12 13.59
CA ILE A 899 -12.44 -3.72 13.16
C ILE A 899 -13.64 -3.56 12.24
N GLU A 900 -14.56 -2.63 12.53
CA GLU A 900 -15.79 -2.53 11.75
C GLU A 900 -16.39 -1.12 11.69
N HIS A 901 -17.12 -0.90 10.59
CA HIS A 901 -17.90 0.31 10.32
C HIS A 901 -19.39 0.01 10.15
N ASN A 902 -19.74 -1.26 9.92
CA ASN A 902 -21.11 -1.68 9.71
C ASN A 902 -21.94 -1.58 11.01
N LEU A 903 -23.03 -0.80 10.99
CA LEU A 903 -23.85 -0.55 12.18
C LEU A 903 -24.54 -1.81 12.70
N ASP A 904 -24.86 -2.78 11.84
CA ASP A 904 -25.46 -4.05 12.25
C ASP A 904 -24.48 -4.90 13.07
N VAL A 905 -23.20 -4.87 12.74
CA VAL A 905 -22.15 -5.51 13.54
C VAL A 905 -21.93 -4.77 14.85
N ILE A 906 -21.81 -3.43 14.79
CA ILE A 906 -21.57 -2.58 15.96
C ILE A 906 -22.70 -2.73 16.98
N LYS A 907 -23.96 -2.73 16.56
CA LYS A 907 -25.11 -2.92 17.48
C LYS A 907 -25.16 -4.29 18.15
N THR A 908 -24.54 -5.31 17.54
CA THR A 908 -24.48 -6.68 18.08
C THR A 908 -23.28 -6.97 18.97
N ALA A 909 -22.27 -6.08 19.00
CA ALA A 909 -21.08 -6.23 19.83
C ALA A 909 -21.39 -6.11 21.33
N ASP A 910 -20.67 -6.87 22.17
CA ASP A 910 -20.76 -6.76 23.64
C ASP A 910 -20.02 -5.54 24.17
N TYR A 911 -18.93 -5.13 23.46
CA TYR A 911 -18.07 -4.05 23.86
C TYR A 911 -17.53 -3.31 22.66
N LEU A 912 -17.43 -1.99 22.74
CA LEU A 912 -16.90 -1.11 21.72
C LEU A 912 -15.66 -0.38 22.21
N ILE A 913 -14.74 -0.15 21.30
CA ILE A 913 -13.58 0.74 21.46
C ILE A 913 -13.64 1.72 20.29
N ASP A 914 -14.04 2.96 20.55
CA ASP A 914 -14.18 3.98 19.51
C ASP A 914 -12.96 4.88 19.44
N MET A 915 -12.39 5.00 18.25
CA MET A 915 -11.16 5.75 17.99
C MET A 915 -11.44 7.02 17.18
N GLY A 916 -10.72 8.07 17.50
CA GLY A 916 -10.89 9.36 16.85
C GLY A 916 -10.02 10.44 17.49
N PRO A 917 -10.56 11.67 17.55
CA PRO A 917 -11.85 12.13 17.00
C PRO A 917 -11.88 12.16 15.47
N GLU A 918 -10.73 12.46 14.83
CA GLU A 918 -10.58 12.57 13.37
C GLU A 918 -9.60 11.52 12.82
N GLY A 919 -9.31 11.59 11.52
CA GLY A 919 -8.27 10.81 10.86
C GLY A 919 -6.90 11.48 10.89
N GLY A 920 -5.81 10.70 10.67
CA GLY A 920 -4.45 11.19 10.59
C GLY A 920 -3.91 11.76 11.90
N ASP A 921 -3.24 12.91 11.83
CA ASP A 921 -2.58 13.56 12.98
C ASP A 921 -3.58 14.04 14.04
N LYS A 922 -4.82 14.27 13.64
CA LYS A 922 -5.92 14.67 14.55
C LYS A 922 -6.67 13.47 15.14
N GLY A 923 -6.23 12.26 14.86
CA GLY A 923 -6.75 11.01 15.39
C GLY A 923 -5.85 10.37 16.43
N GLY A 924 -5.94 9.04 16.51
CA GLY A 924 -5.02 8.24 17.33
C GLY A 924 -5.30 8.24 18.82
N THR A 925 -6.48 8.68 19.24
CA THR A 925 -6.94 8.65 20.64
C THR A 925 -8.17 7.77 20.81
N ILE A 926 -8.52 7.41 22.04
CA ILE A 926 -9.75 6.71 22.40
C ILE A 926 -10.81 7.75 22.71
N VAL A 927 -11.88 7.79 21.91
CA VAL A 927 -13.02 8.69 22.11
C VAL A 927 -13.96 8.15 23.16
N GLY A 928 -14.14 6.82 23.19
CA GLY A 928 -14.98 6.16 24.16
C GLY A 928 -14.81 4.65 24.15
N THR A 929 -15.14 4.01 25.27
CA THR A 929 -15.19 2.56 25.41
C THR A 929 -16.44 2.18 26.23
N GLY A 930 -17.01 1.02 25.96
CA GLY A 930 -18.18 0.54 26.68
C GLY A 930 -19.12 -0.29 25.81
N THR A 931 -20.34 -0.48 26.26
CA THR A 931 -21.39 -1.12 25.44
C THR A 931 -21.85 -0.17 24.33
N PRO A 932 -22.50 -0.67 23.27
CA PRO A 932 -23.11 0.19 22.25
C PRO A 932 -24.06 1.26 22.83
N GLU A 933 -24.81 0.90 23.89
CA GLU A 933 -25.74 1.80 24.57
C GLU A 933 -25.03 2.91 25.37
N GLU A 934 -23.85 2.62 25.93
CA GLU A 934 -23.00 3.61 26.61
C GLU A 934 -22.37 4.56 25.60
N LEU A 935 -21.83 4.01 24.48
CA LEU A 935 -21.22 4.83 23.44
C LEU A 935 -22.25 5.75 22.75
N ALA A 936 -23.49 5.29 22.57
CA ALA A 936 -24.58 6.10 22.01
C ALA A 936 -24.89 7.36 22.83
N LYS A 937 -24.52 7.39 24.12
CA LYS A 937 -24.66 8.57 25.01
C LYS A 937 -23.46 9.50 24.94
N ASN A 938 -22.35 9.03 24.39
CA ASN A 938 -21.13 9.84 24.28
C ASN A 938 -21.30 10.88 23.16
N ARG A 939 -21.27 12.16 23.53
CA ARG A 939 -21.48 13.29 22.62
C ARG A 939 -20.30 13.55 21.68
N ALA A 940 -19.11 13.06 22.01
CA ALA A 940 -17.89 13.23 21.20
C ALA A 940 -17.72 12.11 20.16
N SER A 941 -18.53 11.06 20.20
CA SER A 941 -18.41 9.90 19.34
C SER A 941 -19.29 10.02 18.09
N TYR A 942 -18.66 10.08 16.91
CA TYR A 942 -19.39 9.97 15.63
C TYR A 942 -20.10 8.61 15.53
N THR A 943 -19.43 7.52 15.87
CA THR A 943 -20.03 6.18 15.90
C THR A 943 -21.23 6.15 16.85
N GLY A 944 -21.11 6.80 18.02
CA GLY A 944 -22.20 6.92 18.99
C GLY A 944 -23.41 7.67 18.43
N ALA A 945 -23.20 8.72 17.65
CA ALA A 945 -24.29 9.47 17.02
C ALA A 945 -25.05 8.61 15.99
N TYR A 946 -24.34 7.87 15.12
CA TYR A 946 -24.96 7.01 14.11
C TYR A 946 -25.61 5.74 14.68
N ILE A 947 -25.08 5.17 15.77
CA ILE A 947 -25.67 3.96 16.36
C ILE A 947 -26.91 4.24 17.20
N ARG A 948 -27.06 5.45 17.74
CA ARG A 948 -28.15 5.84 18.64
C ARG A 948 -29.56 5.54 18.08
N PRO A 949 -29.93 6.01 16.88
CA PRO A 949 -31.22 5.69 16.30
C PRO A 949 -31.40 4.20 16.04
N VAL A 950 -30.35 3.49 15.61
CA VAL A 950 -30.39 2.05 15.37
C VAL A 950 -30.69 1.25 16.63
N LEU A 951 -30.20 1.69 17.79
CA LEU A 951 -30.50 1.04 19.06
C LEU A 951 -31.92 1.27 19.54
N VAL A 952 -32.54 2.41 19.20
CA VAL A 952 -33.92 2.72 19.58
C VAL A 952 -34.91 1.91 18.73
N ASP A 953 -34.70 1.89 17.41
CA ASP A 953 -35.65 1.24 16.48
C ASP A 953 -35.34 -0.24 16.26
N GLY A 954 -34.20 -0.73 16.71
CA GLY A 954 -33.73 -2.10 16.48
C GLY A 954 -33.38 -2.44 15.04
N ARG A 955 -33.49 -1.45 14.14
CA ARG A 955 -33.30 -1.57 12.71
C ARG A 955 -32.23 -0.58 12.27
N SER A 956 -31.40 -0.94 11.32
CA SER A 956 -30.63 0.01 10.52
C SER A 956 -31.61 0.55 9.46
N LEU A 957 -32.33 1.59 9.76
CA LEU A 957 -33.22 2.27 8.80
C LEU A 957 -32.46 3.46 8.22
N GLY A 958 -32.45 3.55 6.92
CA GLY A 958 -31.86 4.70 6.20
C GLY A 958 -32.47 6.02 6.68
N HIS A 959 -31.62 7.07 6.61
CA HIS A 959 -31.78 8.37 7.25
C HIS A 959 -31.49 8.42 8.76
N ASN A 960 -30.58 7.57 9.22
CA ASN A 960 -30.01 7.68 10.56
C ASN A 960 -28.83 8.67 10.61
N ALA A 961 -28.63 9.47 9.55
CA ALA A 961 -27.67 10.56 9.62
C ALA A 961 -28.08 11.50 10.77
N PRO A 962 -27.16 11.81 11.70
CA PRO A 962 -27.41 12.83 12.72
C PRO A 962 -27.84 14.13 12.05
N ASP A 963 -28.73 14.88 12.69
CA ASP A 963 -29.14 16.18 12.19
C ASP A 963 -27.90 17.05 11.88
N VAL A 964 -27.97 17.85 10.82
CA VAL A 964 -26.87 18.77 10.40
C VAL A 964 -26.39 19.62 11.58
N THR A 965 -27.30 19.99 12.49
CA THR A 965 -26.99 20.73 13.73
C THR A 965 -26.17 19.88 14.71
N GLU A 966 -26.46 18.59 14.83
CA GLU A 966 -25.70 17.64 15.67
C GLU A 966 -24.32 17.35 15.07
N MET A 967 -24.21 17.25 13.76
CA MET A 967 -22.92 17.09 13.08
C MET A 967 -22.03 18.33 13.24
N ALA A 968 -22.58 19.53 13.05
CA ALA A 968 -21.86 20.77 13.25
C ALA A 968 -21.41 20.94 14.71
N ARG A 969 -22.22 20.49 15.68
CA ARG A 969 -21.87 20.47 17.09
C ARG A 969 -20.75 19.47 17.36
N LEU A 970 -20.82 18.25 16.83
CA LEU A 970 -19.75 17.23 16.95
C LEU A 970 -18.43 17.72 16.37
N GLU A 971 -18.46 18.35 15.21
CA GLU A 971 -17.28 18.97 14.61
C GLU A 971 -16.69 20.06 15.54
N SER A 972 -17.54 20.93 16.11
CA SER A 972 -17.11 21.98 17.03
C SER A 972 -16.53 21.43 18.34
N GLU A 973 -17.17 20.43 18.95
CA GLU A 973 -16.70 19.79 20.19
C GLU A 973 -15.39 19.02 19.97
N ASN A 974 -15.23 18.35 18.83
CA ASN A 974 -14.00 17.67 18.46
C ASN A 974 -12.84 18.65 18.17
N PHE A 975 -13.12 19.82 17.62
CA PHE A 975 -12.12 20.90 17.50
C PHE A 975 -11.66 21.42 18.89
N ALA A 976 -12.56 21.53 19.84
CA ALA A 976 -12.21 21.92 21.21
C ALA A 976 -11.30 20.88 21.90
N VAL A 977 -11.60 19.59 21.75
CA VAL A 977 -10.76 18.49 22.26
C VAL A 977 -9.36 18.50 21.62
N LEU A 978 -9.26 18.83 20.32
CA LEU A 978 -7.97 18.95 19.63
C LEU A 978 -7.16 20.15 20.12
N ASP A 979 -7.81 21.26 20.46
CA ASP A 979 -7.17 22.46 21.01
C ASP A 979 -6.60 22.20 22.42
N ASP A 980 -7.30 21.44 23.22
CA ASP A 980 -6.85 21.03 24.57
C ASP A 980 -5.70 20.02 24.51
N LEU A 981 -5.74 19.08 23.57
CA LEU A 981 -4.62 18.16 23.30
C LEU A 981 -3.37 18.91 22.80
N ALA A 982 -3.53 19.92 21.97
CA ALA A 982 -2.44 20.76 21.47
C ALA A 982 -1.81 21.61 22.59
N LYS A 983 -2.57 21.97 23.64
CA LYS A 983 -2.10 22.67 24.83
C LYS A 983 -1.47 21.75 25.89
N GLY A 984 -1.43 20.42 25.64
CA GLY A 984 -0.84 19.43 26.55
C GLY A 984 -1.68 19.14 27.79
N GLU A 985 -2.93 19.55 27.83
CA GLU A 985 -3.88 19.25 28.92
C GLU A 985 -4.42 17.82 28.71
N ARG A 986 -4.36 17.01 29.76
CA ARG A 986 -4.96 15.67 29.75
C ARG A 986 -6.48 15.83 29.80
N VAL A 987 -7.14 15.50 28.71
CA VAL A 987 -8.60 15.38 28.71
C VAL A 987 -8.96 14.20 29.62
N ALA A 988 -9.46 14.48 30.79
CA ALA A 988 -10.06 13.46 31.64
C ALA A 988 -11.35 13.01 30.99
N VAL A 989 -11.32 11.85 30.36
CA VAL A 989 -12.53 11.14 29.96
C VAL A 989 -13.16 10.65 31.29
N GLU A 990 -14.15 11.35 31.81
CA GLU A 990 -14.96 10.85 32.90
C GLU A 990 -15.61 9.53 32.46
N ALA A 991 -15.42 8.50 33.29
CA ALA A 991 -15.78 7.11 33.04
C ALA A 991 -17.31 6.90 32.96
#